data_99dc1d43abc72c2b780ff0c00254e2a3
#
_entry.id   99dc1d43abc72c2b780ff0c00254e2a3
#
_cell.length_a   1.000
_cell.length_b   1.000
_cell.length_c   1.000
_cell.angle_alpha   90.00
_cell.angle_beta   90.00
_cell.angle_gamma   90.00
#
_symmetry.space_group_name_H-M   'P 1'
#
loop_
_entity.id
_entity.type
_entity.pdbx_description
1 polymer ?
#
loop_
_entity_poly.entity_id
_entity_poly.type
_entity_poly.pdbx_seq_one_letter_code
_entity_poly.pdbx_strand_id
1 'polypeptide(L)'
;MKRVVFFVFFAACLAHGGERVGASANLGGISNKKSIKISQTNANFSGNLDRKTDEISNTNPSDKDENLVDSVAARAILDSVEVIASNQNINSNLSDFGGVRTLSRANLDAFSGGNHTIGDALKTTPNLNFNRKGASSSQSGSLNPQDFSINGASFYQNSFLVDGVSFSNDFNPRQRTWPHHNHIWEDSSIGAQAISIDSDLLDRVSVHSSNISAKFGGFLGGAIDTKTRDPRREWGGVASYSYTSGKWSKKIRDESAASSYEKGEIYDLSDFIKRRVRFGADGFISENSGVLFNFSRATSGIVNHLNDSKLSPSYPFKKDERKNDNFFVKGLYEGEIWSFRPSFLYSTLSEKTSTRRHLNSNLRLDYGGYLSKIEAIGTYKNFVITNSLSYSQTHSSRDYEHDENHYFYKTSNLRACGSNPYCGVGGYTDFSQIQKNFEYKLDLNFAEFNVGDTTHTINSGLGYLLQNGIYEIPRTLKVYNGSKELPAGTKCRLDDPTCLNDDSYGGKGQFLSKKEQYFALKNRARTGEIWAYLEDEISMNKFKFRPGVRAERSDFNGDLNIAPRFSLSYEFMPQNSIGVGLNRYFGRNFFAYEIYEGIRAKRKTCFRSSPSGDFVEKCRNFANDGHAISRLKTPYEDELSLFYDGRLDGVKFALQYVNRSSKNEVTSRFVPKIKDVGEHDIYTNEGKNSAKIWTFSVQNASPIEIFDVKNDLELSLTHTRKKRNFTDFMDYEMDEDVLYNGAKIKKSKLPATDYFEPFRANLTHLANFGAVKLSNSLRFYGRSKALVGGWSGKDQMYIYKEAKTPSYTIWDAKINTEVPLYGGLRGFVSLDINNVLNKKYIAKIERDYQEFGFGRNFWVEFGMKW
;
A
#
# COMPACT_ATOMS: atom_id res chain seq x y z
N MET A 1 18.77 26.35 10.73
CA MET A 1 17.77 27.25 11.32
C MET A 1 16.65 27.54 10.32
N LYS A 2 15.73 26.62 10.07
CA LYS A 2 14.46 26.80 9.31
C LYS A 2 13.50 25.64 9.65
N ARG A 3 13.20 25.44 10.93
CA ARG A 3 12.29 24.37 11.39
C ARG A 3 11.36 24.80 12.54
N VAL A 4 10.97 26.06 12.64
CA VAL A 4 10.13 26.56 13.76
C VAL A 4 9.12 27.60 13.26
N VAL A 5 8.31 27.34 12.24
CA VAL A 5 7.27 28.32 11.83
C VAL A 5 5.89 27.68 11.60
N PHE A 6 5.61 26.47 12.05
CA PHE A 6 4.29 25.86 11.78
C PHE A 6 3.41 25.60 13.02
N PHE A 7 3.82 26.02 14.20
CA PHE A 7 3.04 25.80 15.43
C PHE A 7 2.13 26.98 15.85
N VAL A 8 2.15 28.10 15.14
CA VAL A 8 1.44 29.34 15.59
C VAL A 8 0.06 29.54 14.97
N PHE A 9 -0.32 28.79 13.93
CA PHE A 9 -1.62 29.00 13.27
C PHE A 9 -2.81 28.21 13.87
N PHE A 10 -2.58 27.29 14.79
CA PHE A 10 -3.67 26.53 15.43
C PHE A 10 -4.18 27.17 16.74
N ALA A 11 -3.42 28.08 17.31
CA ALA A 11 -3.80 28.77 18.56
C ALA A 11 -4.62 30.07 18.35
N ALA A 12 -4.67 30.58 17.12
CA ALA A 12 -5.33 31.87 16.84
C ALA A 12 -6.84 31.78 16.57
N CYS A 13 -7.39 30.58 16.33
CA CYS A 13 -8.83 30.41 16.14
C CYS A 13 -9.62 30.13 17.44
N LEU A 14 -8.95 29.91 18.57
CA LEU A 14 -9.58 29.66 19.86
C LEU A 14 -9.60 30.89 20.80
N ALA A 15 -9.06 32.02 20.39
CA ALA A 15 -8.89 33.20 21.28
C ALA A 15 -9.83 34.39 21.01
N HIS A 16 -10.82 34.27 20.12
CA HIS A 16 -11.77 35.37 19.85
C HIS A 16 -13.24 34.92 19.95
N GLY A 17 -13.69 34.73 21.16
CA GLY A 17 -15.09 34.38 21.45
C GLY A 17 -15.39 34.43 22.94
N GLY A 18 -15.04 35.51 23.59
CA GLY A 18 -15.31 35.67 25.00
C GLY A 18 -15.63 37.10 25.37
N GLU A 19 -16.84 37.56 25.11
CA GLU A 19 -17.41 38.71 25.81
C GLU A 19 -18.43 38.25 26.84
N ARG A 20 -18.12 38.59 28.09
CA ARG A 20 -18.99 38.36 29.25
C ARG A 20 -20.16 39.37 29.24
N VAL A 21 -21.37 38.88 29.31
CA VAL A 21 -22.46 39.60 29.94
C VAL A 21 -23.00 38.73 31.05
N GLY A 22 -22.82 39.18 32.27
CA GLY A 22 -23.39 38.58 33.47
C GLY A 22 -24.84 38.99 33.66
N ALA A 23 -25.69 38.03 33.99
CA ALA A 23 -26.89 38.25 34.73
C ALA A 23 -27.24 37.00 35.51
N SER A 24 -27.21 37.19 36.83
CA SER A 24 -27.65 36.22 37.85
C SER A 24 -29.17 36.06 37.82
N ALA A 25 -29.68 34.87 37.83
CA ALA A 25 -30.96 34.55 38.50
C ALA A 25 -31.01 33.08 38.89
N ASN A 26 -31.31 32.93 40.16
CA ASN A 26 -31.57 31.70 40.91
C ASN A 26 -32.80 30.96 40.40
N LEU A 27 -32.75 29.65 40.62
CA LEU A 27 -33.81 28.79 41.19
C LEU A 27 -34.09 27.51 40.38
N GLY A 28 -33.98 26.45 41.14
CA GLY A 28 -35.01 25.45 41.29
C GLY A 28 -34.78 24.15 40.62
N GLY A 29 -34.25 23.22 41.33
CA GLY A 29 -34.12 21.82 40.91
C GLY A 29 -35.44 21.17 40.51
N ILE A 30 -35.38 20.31 39.55
CA ILE A 30 -36.16 19.10 39.51
C ILE A 30 -35.32 18.03 38.74
N SER A 31 -34.87 17.04 39.47
CA SER A 31 -34.32 15.79 38.94
C SER A 31 -35.43 15.03 38.22
N ASN A 32 -35.27 14.77 36.97
CA ASN A 32 -35.90 13.61 36.32
C ASN A 32 -34.97 12.94 35.34
N LYS A 33 -34.22 11.97 35.86
CA LYS A 33 -33.56 10.96 35.05
C LYS A 33 -34.62 10.10 34.35
N LYS A 34 -34.91 10.34 33.10
CA LYS A 34 -35.47 9.32 32.21
C LYS A 34 -34.32 8.73 31.40
N SER A 35 -33.77 7.64 31.90
CA SER A 35 -32.95 6.75 31.11
C SER A 35 -33.82 6.12 30.02
N ILE A 36 -33.61 6.52 28.77
CA ILE A 36 -34.15 5.78 27.64
C ILE A 36 -33.27 4.53 27.48
N LYS A 37 -33.79 3.39 27.95
CA LYS A 37 -33.26 2.09 27.58
C LYS A 37 -33.60 1.87 26.11
N ILE A 38 -32.65 2.05 25.24
CA ILE A 38 -32.70 1.51 23.87
C ILE A 38 -32.46 0.02 23.99
N SER A 39 -33.51 -0.77 23.91
CA SER A 39 -33.39 -2.23 23.81
C SER A 39 -32.78 -2.55 22.46
N GLN A 40 -31.69 -3.30 22.47
CA GLN A 40 -31.10 -3.91 21.28
C GLN A 40 -32.12 -4.89 20.67
N THR A 41 -32.85 -4.48 19.67
CA THR A 41 -33.56 -5.39 18.77
C THR A 41 -32.84 -5.35 17.43
N ASN A 42 -32.36 -6.49 17.01
CA ASN A 42 -31.84 -6.74 15.68
C ASN A 42 -32.91 -6.34 14.65
N ALA A 43 -32.81 -5.16 14.08
CA ALA A 43 -33.68 -4.77 13.00
C ALA A 43 -33.03 -5.19 11.68
N ASN A 44 -33.58 -6.25 11.11
CA ASN A 44 -33.49 -6.49 9.67
C ASN A 44 -34.18 -5.32 8.98
N PHE A 45 -33.42 -4.41 8.39
CA PHE A 45 -33.96 -3.32 7.58
C PHE A 45 -34.22 -3.81 6.15
N SER A 46 -35.37 -4.47 5.99
CA SER A 46 -36.13 -4.51 4.76
C SER A 46 -37.60 -4.61 5.14
N GLY A 47 -38.30 -3.49 5.07
CA GLY A 47 -39.74 -3.39 5.24
C GLY A 47 -40.23 -3.35 6.68
N ASN A 48 -40.49 -2.16 7.15
CA ASN A 48 -41.53 -1.72 8.07
C ASN A 48 -41.12 -0.42 8.79
N LEU A 49 -41.14 0.67 8.08
CA LEU A 49 -41.14 2.02 8.66
C LEU A 49 -42.57 2.45 9.06
N ASP A 50 -43.62 1.71 8.70
CA ASP A 50 -45.01 2.12 8.84
C ASP A 50 -45.67 1.83 10.21
N ARG A 51 -44.94 1.31 11.21
CA ARG A 51 -45.53 0.96 12.49
C ARG A 51 -45.04 1.69 13.71
N LYS A 52 -44.25 2.74 13.60
CA LYS A 52 -43.83 3.57 14.75
C LYS A 52 -44.23 5.05 14.67
N THR A 53 -44.95 5.43 13.66
CA THR A 53 -45.52 6.80 13.55
C THR A 53 -46.87 6.98 14.24
N ASP A 54 -47.58 5.90 14.61
CA ASP A 54 -48.93 6.02 15.16
C ASP A 54 -49.01 6.24 16.69
N GLU A 55 -47.91 6.23 17.41
CA GLU A 55 -47.92 6.55 18.87
C GLU A 55 -47.45 7.97 19.22
N ILE A 56 -47.16 8.83 18.26
CA ILE A 56 -46.72 10.22 18.50
C ILE A 56 -47.79 11.27 18.01
N SER A 57 -49.00 10.85 17.72
CA SER A 57 -50.01 11.71 17.13
C SER A 57 -50.98 12.41 18.11
N ASN A 58 -50.53 12.88 19.26
CA ASN A 58 -51.39 13.71 20.14
C ASN A 58 -50.65 14.79 20.97
N THR A 59 -49.69 15.46 20.42
CA THR A 59 -49.23 16.77 20.94
C THR A 59 -48.89 17.67 19.74
N ASN A 60 -49.44 18.87 19.72
CA ASN A 60 -49.13 19.90 18.70
C ASN A 60 -47.62 20.13 18.68
N PRO A 61 -46.94 19.89 17.52
CA PRO A 61 -45.50 20.13 17.45
C PRO A 61 -45.23 21.63 17.44
N SER A 62 -44.38 22.10 18.35
CA SER A 62 -43.76 23.40 18.20
C SER A 62 -42.61 23.27 17.19
N ASP A 63 -42.31 24.35 16.43
CA ASP A 63 -41.24 24.40 15.39
C ASP A 63 -39.88 23.86 15.79
N LYS A 64 -39.66 23.54 17.05
CA LYS A 64 -38.42 22.91 17.57
C LYS A 64 -38.41 21.38 17.44
N ASP A 65 -39.59 20.73 17.37
CA ASP A 65 -39.65 19.26 17.27
C ASP A 65 -39.50 18.80 15.80
N GLU A 66 -39.91 19.63 14.82
CA GLU A 66 -39.63 19.35 13.39
C GLU A 66 -38.12 19.30 13.09
N ASN A 67 -37.34 20.22 13.65
CA ASN A 67 -35.89 20.22 13.48
C ASN A 67 -35.20 19.01 14.12
N LEU A 68 -35.76 18.45 15.19
CA LEU A 68 -35.19 17.27 15.84
C LEU A 68 -35.49 15.99 15.05
N VAL A 69 -36.67 15.85 14.46
CA VAL A 69 -37.06 14.72 13.61
C VAL A 69 -36.26 14.77 12.31
N ASP A 70 -36.07 15.95 11.71
CA ASP A 70 -35.28 16.16 10.51
C ASP A 70 -33.79 15.87 10.76
N SER A 71 -33.25 16.17 11.94
CA SER A 71 -31.85 15.86 12.29
C SER A 71 -31.65 14.35 12.51
N VAL A 72 -32.64 13.64 13.00
CA VAL A 72 -32.59 12.17 13.17
C VAL A 72 -32.73 11.47 11.83
N ALA A 73 -33.59 11.94 10.92
CA ALA A 73 -33.73 11.40 9.57
C ALA A 73 -32.46 11.63 8.74
N ALA A 74 -31.87 12.80 8.84
CA ALA A 74 -30.61 13.12 8.14
C ALA A 74 -29.39 12.41 8.70
N ARG A 75 -29.34 12.14 10.03
CA ARG A 75 -28.37 11.21 10.62
C ARG A 75 -28.59 9.78 10.12
N ALA A 76 -29.82 9.34 9.95
CA ALA A 76 -30.12 8.03 9.37
C ALA A 76 -29.65 7.92 7.92
N ILE A 77 -29.64 9.00 7.14
CA ILE A 77 -29.07 9.04 5.78
C ILE A 77 -27.53 8.96 5.81
N LEU A 78 -26.90 9.71 6.69
CA LEU A 78 -25.45 9.58 6.96
C LEU A 78 -25.11 8.18 7.45
N ASP A 79 -25.89 7.67 8.39
CA ASP A 79 -25.72 6.32 8.93
C ASP A 79 -26.01 5.26 7.86
N SER A 80 -26.94 5.42 6.93
CA SER A 80 -27.17 4.45 5.84
C SER A 80 -26.02 4.41 4.83
N VAL A 81 -25.32 5.50 4.61
CA VAL A 81 -24.05 5.55 3.84
C VAL A 81 -22.85 5.07 4.69
N GLU A 82 -22.88 5.21 6.02
CA GLU A 82 -21.83 4.79 6.94
C GLU A 82 -22.14 3.49 7.72
N VAL A 83 -23.40 3.09 7.90
CA VAL A 83 -23.88 1.99 8.79
C VAL A 83 -23.48 0.59 8.37
N ILE A 84 -22.82 0.42 7.24
CA ILE A 84 -22.22 -0.90 6.93
C ILE A 84 -21.20 -1.34 7.99
N ALA A 85 -20.80 -0.51 8.93
CA ALA A 85 -19.63 -0.74 9.77
C ALA A 85 -19.84 -0.93 11.27
N SER A 86 -21.01 -0.67 11.85
CA SER A 86 -21.17 -0.70 13.32
C SER A 86 -21.43 -2.08 13.93
N ASN A 87 -21.56 -3.14 13.11
CA ASN A 87 -21.70 -4.49 13.63
C ASN A 87 -20.35 -5.02 14.11
N GLN A 88 -20.23 -5.25 15.41
CA GLN A 88 -19.08 -5.88 16.07
C GLN A 88 -18.82 -7.34 15.60
N ASN A 89 -19.59 -7.85 14.65
CA ASN A 89 -19.44 -9.17 14.07
C ASN A 89 -18.36 -9.15 12.99
N ILE A 90 -17.51 -10.16 12.97
CA ILE A 90 -16.46 -10.40 11.96
C ILE A 90 -17.04 -10.58 10.56
N ASN A 91 -18.34 -10.72 10.45
CA ASN A 91 -19.05 -10.92 9.19
C ASN A 91 -18.85 -9.72 8.27
N SER A 92 -18.04 -9.88 7.21
CA SER A 92 -17.86 -8.89 6.17
C SER A 92 -19.23 -8.58 5.55
N ASN A 93 -19.64 -7.32 5.55
CA ASN A 93 -20.84 -6.91 4.84
C ASN A 93 -20.54 -6.92 3.34
N LEU A 94 -21.27 -7.72 2.59
CA LEU A 94 -21.30 -7.71 1.14
C LEU A 94 -22.28 -6.62 0.69
N SER A 95 -21.94 -5.88 -0.35
CA SER A 95 -22.87 -4.88 -0.92
C SER A 95 -23.97 -5.56 -1.73
N ASP A 96 -25.12 -4.88 -1.88
CA ASP A 96 -26.26 -5.34 -2.68
C ASP A 96 -25.92 -5.68 -4.14
N PHE A 97 -24.80 -5.20 -4.64
CA PHE A 97 -24.31 -5.42 -6.00
C PHE A 97 -23.04 -6.29 -6.06
N GLY A 98 -22.64 -6.92 -4.95
CA GLY A 98 -21.42 -7.71 -4.86
C GLY A 98 -20.14 -6.87 -4.99
N GLY A 99 -18.98 -7.49 -4.78
CA GLY A 99 -17.66 -6.90 -5.08
C GLY A 99 -17.08 -5.91 -4.08
N VAL A 100 -17.77 -5.59 -3.00
CA VAL A 100 -17.26 -4.78 -1.88
C VAL A 100 -17.14 -5.66 -0.64
N ARG A 101 -15.99 -5.59 0.01
CA ARG A 101 -15.74 -6.26 1.28
C ARG A 101 -15.21 -5.25 2.30
N THR A 102 -15.90 -5.09 3.40
CA THR A 102 -15.50 -4.20 4.49
C THR A 102 -15.00 -5.02 5.69
N LEU A 103 -13.79 -4.74 6.13
CA LEU A 103 -13.20 -5.22 7.37
C LEU A 103 -13.46 -4.20 8.46
N SER A 104 -14.22 -4.55 9.47
CA SER A 104 -14.48 -3.72 10.64
C SER A 104 -13.27 -3.65 11.58
N ARG A 105 -13.34 -2.78 12.60
CA ARG A 105 -12.33 -2.72 13.66
C ARG A 105 -12.11 -4.09 14.31
N ALA A 106 -13.16 -4.85 14.54
CA ALA A 106 -13.05 -6.20 15.12
C ALA A 106 -12.24 -7.16 14.22
N ASN A 107 -12.44 -7.10 12.88
CA ASN A 107 -11.63 -7.87 11.94
C ASN A 107 -10.16 -7.43 11.96
N LEU A 108 -9.91 -6.11 11.99
CA LEU A 108 -8.56 -5.56 12.07
C LEU A 108 -7.86 -6.02 13.33
N ASP A 109 -8.51 -5.97 14.50
CA ASP A 109 -7.95 -6.43 15.77
C ASP A 109 -7.68 -7.94 15.78
N ALA A 110 -8.56 -8.73 15.15
CA ALA A 110 -8.46 -10.19 15.09
C ALA A 110 -7.34 -10.69 14.16
N PHE A 111 -7.17 -10.05 13.01
CA PHE A 111 -6.33 -10.58 11.91
C PHE A 111 -5.16 -9.69 11.52
N SER A 112 -5.09 -8.42 11.97
CA SER A 112 -3.88 -7.63 11.82
C SER A 112 -2.80 -8.14 12.76
N GLY A 113 -1.70 -8.59 12.21
CA GLY A 113 -0.56 -9.08 12.96
C GLY A 113 0.75 -8.57 12.35
N GLY A 114 1.85 -8.90 12.96
CA GLY A 114 3.16 -8.58 12.43
C GLY A 114 3.47 -7.09 12.45
N ASN A 115 3.62 -6.47 11.29
CA ASN A 115 3.98 -5.04 11.16
C ASN A 115 2.79 -4.09 11.30
N HIS A 116 1.57 -4.59 11.43
CA HIS A 116 0.31 -3.81 11.47
C HIS A 116 0.12 -2.88 10.25
N THR A 117 0.52 -3.33 9.07
CA THR A 117 0.24 -2.64 7.81
C THR A 117 -1.16 -2.96 7.31
N ILE A 118 -1.70 -2.15 6.41
CA ILE A 118 -2.98 -2.45 5.74
C ILE A 118 -2.91 -3.81 5.03
N GLY A 119 -1.77 -4.14 4.39
CA GLY A 119 -1.54 -5.43 3.77
C GLY A 119 -1.64 -6.61 4.74
N ASP A 120 -1.19 -6.44 5.99
CA ASP A 120 -1.30 -7.49 7.01
C ASP A 120 -2.76 -7.81 7.34
N ALA A 121 -3.61 -6.79 7.45
CA ALA A 121 -5.04 -6.94 7.70
C ALA A 121 -5.78 -7.61 6.52
N LEU A 122 -5.31 -7.41 5.30
CA LEU A 122 -5.95 -7.88 4.08
C LEU A 122 -5.53 -9.30 3.63
N LYS A 123 -4.65 -9.99 4.37
CA LYS A 123 -4.10 -11.31 3.96
C LYS A 123 -5.16 -12.39 3.73
N THR A 124 -6.29 -12.31 4.41
CA THR A 124 -7.39 -13.27 4.30
C THR A 124 -8.46 -12.86 3.28
N THR A 125 -8.38 -11.63 2.75
CA THR A 125 -9.36 -11.12 1.79
C THR A 125 -9.25 -11.89 0.48
N PRO A 126 -10.36 -12.43 -0.06
CA PRO A 126 -10.36 -13.05 -1.37
C PRO A 126 -10.03 -12.04 -2.48
N ASN A 127 -9.64 -12.51 -3.66
CA ASN A 127 -9.31 -11.70 -4.84
C ASN A 127 -8.07 -10.81 -4.72
N LEU A 128 -7.36 -10.82 -3.60
CA LEU A 128 -6.10 -10.13 -3.40
C LEU A 128 -4.93 -11.12 -3.48
N ASN A 129 -4.02 -10.87 -4.41
CA ASN A 129 -2.81 -11.67 -4.57
C ASN A 129 -1.58 -10.87 -4.15
N PHE A 130 -0.93 -11.30 -3.09
CA PHE A 130 0.27 -10.66 -2.56
C PHE A 130 1.53 -11.10 -3.30
N ASN A 131 2.55 -10.26 -3.28
CA ASN A 131 3.86 -10.65 -3.75
C ASN A 131 4.50 -11.65 -2.76
N ARG A 132 4.75 -12.86 -3.22
CA ARG A 132 5.39 -13.90 -2.39
C ARG A 132 6.78 -13.52 -1.93
N LYS A 133 7.54 -12.76 -2.73
CA LYS A 133 8.91 -12.31 -2.38
C LYS A 133 8.93 -11.53 -1.06
N GLY A 134 7.89 -10.70 -0.81
CA GLY A 134 7.74 -9.96 0.45
C GLY A 134 7.50 -10.85 1.67
N ALA A 135 7.03 -12.08 1.47
CA ALA A 135 6.85 -13.08 2.51
C ALA A 135 8.03 -14.05 2.64
N SER A 136 9.17 -13.77 2.02
CA SER A 136 10.39 -14.57 2.15
C SER A 136 10.98 -14.47 3.57
N SER A 137 11.49 -15.58 4.10
CA SER A 137 12.18 -15.64 5.38
C SER A 137 13.35 -14.64 5.46
N SER A 138 14.00 -14.37 4.32
CA SER A 138 15.05 -13.35 4.20
C SER A 138 14.53 -11.91 4.40
N GLN A 139 13.22 -11.66 4.34
CA GLN A 139 12.59 -10.35 4.53
C GLN A 139 11.95 -10.17 5.91
N SER A 140 12.11 -11.12 6.82
CA SER A 140 11.42 -11.10 8.13
C SER A 140 11.73 -9.88 9.00
N GLY A 141 12.91 -9.26 8.84
CA GLY A 141 13.27 -7.98 9.48
C GLY A 141 12.63 -6.73 8.83
N SER A 142 12.00 -6.84 7.66
CA SER A 142 11.44 -5.67 6.94
C SER A 142 10.23 -5.06 7.64
N LEU A 143 10.10 -3.73 7.55
CA LEU A 143 8.92 -2.95 7.96
C LEU A 143 8.08 -2.47 6.76
N ASN A 144 8.51 -2.76 5.53
CA ASN A 144 7.85 -2.26 4.32
C ASN A 144 6.44 -2.83 4.17
N PRO A 145 5.45 -2.04 3.75
CA PRO A 145 4.16 -2.55 3.36
C PRO A 145 4.29 -3.51 2.18
N GLN A 146 3.40 -4.50 2.12
CA GLN A 146 3.39 -5.46 1.01
C GLN A 146 2.45 -4.96 -0.09
N ASP A 147 2.92 -5.03 -1.33
CA ASP A 147 2.08 -4.81 -2.50
C ASP A 147 1.23 -6.03 -2.83
N PHE A 148 0.06 -5.78 -3.40
CA PHE A 148 -0.87 -6.81 -3.84
C PHE A 148 -1.65 -6.39 -5.09
N SER A 149 -2.04 -7.39 -5.86
CA SER A 149 -2.90 -7.26 -7.04
C SER A 149 -4.35 -7.52 -6.63
N ILE A 150 -5.29 -6.73 -7.13
CA ILE A 150 -6.74 -6.95 -7.00
C ILE A 150 -7.26 -7.47 -8.33
N ASN A 151 -7.99 -8.59 -8.32
CA ASN A 151 -8.60 -9.21 -9.51
C ASN A 151 -7.63 -9.36 -10.69
N GLY A 152 -6.34 -9.62 -10.41
CA GLY A 152 -5.33 -9.87 -11.44
C GLY A 152 -4.79 -8.63 -12.16
N ALA A 153 -5.21 -7.42 -11.80
CA ALA A 153 -4.63 -6.19 -12.33
C ALA A 153 -3.19 -5.98 -11.86
N SER A 154 -2.48 -5.05 -12.45
CA SER A 154 -1.17 -4.63 -12.00
C SER A 154 -1.26 -3.98 -10.61
N PHE A 155 -0.38 -4.36 -9.67
CA PHE A 155 -0.44 -3.90 -8.27
C PHE A 155 -0.40 -2.37 -8.12
N TYR A 156 0.29 -1.69 -9.02
CA TYR A 156 0.42 -0.23 -9.05
C TYR A 156 -0.83 0.47 -9.60
N GLN A 157 -1.77 -0.26 -10.18
CA GLN A 157 -3.06 0.25 -10.67
C GLN A 157 -4.18 0.13 -9.64
N ASN A 158 -3.87 -0.15 -8.37
CA ASN A 158 -4.83 -0.04 -7.28
C ASN A 158 -4.87 1.40 -6.76
N SER A 159 -6.05 1.87 -6.35
CA SER A 159 -6.22 3.13 -5.63
C SER A 159 -6.18 2.90 -4.13
N PHE A 160 -5.39 3.69 -3.40
CA PHE A 160 -5.27 3.63 -1.95
C PHE A 160 -5.75 4.95 -1.35
N LEU A 161 -6.77 4.89 -0.50
CA LEU A 161 -7.41 6.05 0.10
C LEU A 161 -7.43 5.95 1.63
N VAL A 162 -7.20 7.07 2.32
CA VAL A 162 -7.45 7.24 3.75
C VAL A 162 -8.35 8.45 3.96
N ASP A 163 -9.53 8.24 4.55
CA ASP A 163 -10.58 9.24 4.66
C ASP A 163 -10.88 9.94 3.32
N GLY A 164 -10.79 9.18 2.20
CA GLY A 164 -10.98 9.67 0.85
C GLY A 164 -9.78 10.41 0.23
N VAL A 165 -8.67 10.62 0.94
CA VAL A 165 -7.44 11.22 0.39
C VAL A 165 -6.53 10.14 -0.18
N SER A 166 -6.07 10.31 -1.42
CA SER A 166 -5.16 9.34 -2.04
C SER A 166 -3.76 9.38 -1.39
N PHE A 167 -3.25 8.20 -1.05
CA PHE A 167 -1.85 7.97 -0.69
C PHE A 167 -1.16 6.98 -1.65
N SER A 168 -1.66 6.88 -2.85
CA SER A 168 -1.03 6.11 -3.91
C SER A 168 0.28 6.76 -4.37
N ASN A 169 1.25 5.93 -4.74
CA ASN A 169 2.52 6.37 -5.28
C ASN A 169 2.43 6.53 -6.80
N ASP A 170 2.20 7.75 -7.29
CA ASP A 170 2.10 8.05 -8.73
C ASP A 170 3.45 8.47 -9.32
N PHE A 171 4.47 8.57 -8.48
CA PHE A 171 5.82 8.93 -8.90
C PHE A 171 6.66 7.71 -9.31
N ASN A 172 6.75 6.73 -8.43
CA ASN A 172 7.51 5.51 -8.66
C ASN A 172 6.88 4.33 -7.92
N PRO A 173 5.84 3.71 -8.48
CA PRO A 173 5.16 2.59 -7.84
C PRO A 173 5.93 1.26 -7.99
N ARG A 174 7.15 1.24 -8.54
CA ARG A 174 7.95 0.02 -8.67
C ARG A 174 8.12 -0.66 -7.33
N GLN A 175 7.98 -1.96 -7.33
CA GLN A 175 8.36 -2.73 -6.16
C GLN A 175 9.87 -2.71 -6.00
N ARG A 176 10.35 -2.41 -4.80
CA ARG A 176 11.74 -2.55 -4.44
C ARG A 176 12.17 -4.02 -4.51
N THR A 177 12.75 -4.43 -5.63
CA THR A 177 13.23 -5.81 -5.81
C THR A 177 14.57 -6.06 -5.15
N TRP A 178 15.43 -5.02 -5.07
CA TRP A 178 16.79 -5.13 -4.50
C TRP A 178 17.25 -3.80 -3.91
N PRO A 179 17.76 -3.76 -2.68
CA PRO A 179 18.36 -2.55 -2.12
C PRO A 179 19.74 -2.22 -2.69
N HIS A 180 20.19 -2.92 -3.71
CA HIS A 180 21.60 -3.00 -4.08
C HIS A 180 21.87 -2.86 -5.58
N HIS A 181 20.95 -2.22 -6.32
CA HIS A 181 21.20 -2.04 -7.73
C HIS A 181 22.34 -1.07 -7.97
N ASN A 182 23.27 -1.54 -8.80
CA ASN A 182 24.46 -0.79 -9.24
C ASN A 182 24.11 0.31 -10.25
N HIS A 183 22.83 0.61 -10.44
CA HIS A 183 22.39 1.60 -11.39
C HIS A 183 22.08 2.92 -10.70
N ILE A 184 22.69 3.95 -11.19
CA ILE A 184 22.57 5.33 -10.74
C ILE A 184 21.12 5.80 -10.80
N TRP A 185 20.36 5.20 -11.72
CA TRP A 185 18.98 5.52 -12.06
C TRP A 185 17.93 4.63 -11.34
N GLU A 186 18.37 3.62 -10.59
CA GLU A 186 17.42 2.78 -9.87
C GLU A 186 16.96 3.47 -8.61
N ASP A 187 15.76 3.99 -8.71
CA ASP A 187 15.09 4.68 -7.64
C ASP A 187 14.67 3.71 -6.54
N SER A 188 14.81 4.12 -5.30
CA SER A 188 14.22 3.40 -4.18
C SER A 188 12.73 3.73 -4.12
N SER A 189 11.89 2.71 -3.97
CA SER A 189 10.45 2.84 -3.78
C SER A 189 9.99 1.89 -2.68
N ILE A 190 8.92 2.25 -1.98
CA ILE A 190 8.23 1.35 -1.05
C ILE A 190 7.09 0.58 -1.72
N GLY A 191 6.87 0.77 -3.02
CA GLY A 191 5.81 0.14 -3.81
C GLY A 191 4.68 1.09 -4.18
N ALA A 192 3.47 0.55 -4.35
CA ALA A 192 2.30 1.30 -4.80
C ALA A 192 1.71 2.24 -3.74
N GLN A 193 2.05 2.07 -2.47
CA GLN A 193 1.65 2.93 -1.36
C GLN A 193 2.76 3.94 -1.08
N ALA A 194 2.47 5.25 -1.11
CA ALA A 194 3.45 6.29 -0.83
C ALA A 194 3.78 6.45 0.66
N ILE A 195 2.91 5.96 1.55
CA ILE A 195 3.08 5.97 3.01
C ILE A 195 2.73 4.60 3.60
N SER A 196 3.28 4.30 4.76
CA SER A 196 3.01 3.06 5.50
C SER A 196 2.14 3.36 6.72
N ILE A 197 0.81 3.20 6.56
CA ILE A 197 -0.17 3.48 7.60
C ILE A 197 -0.27 2.32 8.58
N ASP A 198 -0.28 2.64 9.86
CA ASP A 198 -0.57 1.69 10.93
C ASP A 198 -2.07 1.34 10.97
N SER A 199 -2.41 0.06 10.86
CA SER A 199 -3.80 -0.41 10.84
C SER A 199 -4.58 -0.09 12.14
N ASP A 200 -3.91 0.23 13.23
CA ASP A 200 -4.55 0.62 14.48
C ASP A 200 -5.17 2.02 14.46
N LEU A 201 -4.81 2.86 13.47
CA LEU A 201 -5.48 4.13 13.22
C LEU A 201 -6.88 3.96 12.61
N LEU A 202 -7.12 2.81 11.98
CA LEU A 202 -8.26 2.59 11.13
C LEU A 202 -9.46 2.08 11.93
N ASP A 203 -10.64 2.56 11.60
CA ASP A 203 -11.91 2.02 12.01
C ASP A 203 -12.31 0.85 11.11
N ARG A 204 -12.19 1.08 9.79
CA ARG A 204 -12.53 0.07 8.79
C ARG A 204 -11.65 0.17 7.54
N VAL A 205 -11.59 -0.93 6.80
CA VAL A 205 -10.97 -1.02 5.49
C VAL A 205 -11.95 -1.66 4.52
N SER A 206 -12.35 -0.91 3.50
CA SER A 206 -13.24 -1.39 2.43
C SER A 206 -12.42 -1.69 1.18
N VAL A 207 -12.57 -2.90 0.67
CA VAL A 207 -11.97 -3.37 -0.58
C VAL A 207 -13.04 -3.39 -1.65
N HIS A 208 -12.95 -2.46 -2.60
CA HIS A 208 -13.81 -2.40 -3.77
C HIS A 208 -13.14 -3.15 -4.91
N SER A 209 -13.58 -4.36 -5.18
CA SER A 209 -12.92 -5.26 -6.15
C SER A 209 -13.68 -5.44 -7.46
N SER A 210 -15.00 -5.27 -7.49
CA SER A 210 -15.83 -5.30 -8.71
C SER A 210 -17.15 -4.55 -8.49
N ASN A 211 -17.88 -4.28 -9.56
CA ASN A 211 -19.10 -3.44 -9.51
C ASN A 211 -18.90 -2.14 -8.72
N ILE A 212 -17.77 -1.49 -8.96
CA ILE A 212 -17.32 -0.36 -8.15
C ILE A 212 -18.12 0.87 -8.54
N SER A 213 -18.69 1.58 -7.54
CA SER A 213 -19.45 2.82 -7.70
C SER A 213 -18.71 3.87 -8.55
N ALA A 214 -19.45 4.68 -9.29
CA ALA A 214 -18.94 5.78 -10.10
C ALA A 214 -18.19 6.84 -9.27
N LYS A 215 -18.40 6.89 -7.96
CA LYS A 215 -17.65 7.71 -7.01
C LYS A 215 -16.14 7.46 -7.06
N PHE A 216 -15.73 6.21 -7.29
CA PHE A 216 -14.30 5.82 -7.30
C PHE A 216 -13.73 5.84 -8.71
N GLY A 217 -12.53 6.42 -8.87
CA GLY A 217 -11.76 6.46 -10.11
C GLY A 217 -10.28 6.24 -9.90
N GLY A 218 -9.51 6.31 -10.99
CA GLY A 218 -8.06 6.19 -10.95
C GLY A 218 -7.56 4.80 -10.56
N PHE A 219 -8.13 3.72 -11.11
CA PHE A 219 -7.69 2.35 -10.87
C PHE A 219 -8.09 1.42 -12.03
N LEU A 220 -7.35 0.32 -12.19
CA LEU A 220 -7.76 -0.84 -12.98
C LEU A 220 -8.07 -2.02 -12.06
N GLY A 221 -7.28 -2.24 -11.00
CA GLY A 221 -7.50 -3.34 -10.07
C GLY A 221 -8.71 -3.15 -9.16
N GLY A 222 -8.72 -2.08 -8.42
CA GLY A 222 -9.75 -1.76 -7.45
C GLY A 222 -9.33 -0.62 -6.53
N ALA A 223 -10.18 -0.30 -5.56
CA ALA A 223 -9.92 0.71 -4.56
C ALA A 223 -9.89 0.12 -3.15
N ILE A 224 -8.91 0.54 -2.37
CA ILE A 224 -8.80 0.30 -0.93
C ILE A 224 -9.18 1.61 -0.26
N ASP A 225 -10.37 1.67 0.29
CA ASP A 225 -10.84 2.83 1.04
C ASP A 225 -10.73 2.55 2.53
N THR A 226 -9.87 3.30 3.21
CA THR A 226 -9.66 3.19 4.65
C THR A 226 -10.27 4.38 5.36
N LYS A 227 -10.95 4.11 6.47
CA LYS A 227 -11.52 5.14 7.33
C LYS A 227 -10.82 5.13 8.67
N THR A 228 -10.43 6.31 9.13
CA THR A 228 -9.89 6.49 10.48
C THR A 228 -11.02 6.59 11.48
N ARG A 229 -10.72 6.27 12.76
CA ARG A 229 -11.69 6.42 13.84
C ARG A 229 -12.06 7.86 14.08
N ASP A 230 -13.30 8.10 14.51
CA ASP A 230 -13.74 9.36 15.09
C ASP A 230 -13.52 9.37 16.62
N PRO A 231 -13.42 10.54 17.27
CA PRO A 231 -13.32 10.63 18.73
C PRO A 231 -14.57 10.03 19.41
N ARG A 232 -14.35 9.27 20.48
CA ARG A 232 -15.44 8.72 21.31
C ARG A 232 -16.08 9.83 22.16
N ARG A 233 -17.34 9.66 22.54
CA ARG A 233 -18.00 10.59 23.46
C ARG A 233 -17.29 10.67 24.82
N GLU A 234 -16.91 9.52 25.35
CA GLU A 234 -16.15 9.41 26.60
C GLU A 234 -14.64 9.37 26.31
N TRP A 235 -13.88 9.99 27.20
CA TRP A 235 -12.43 9.95 27.12
C TRP A 235 -11.92 8.54 27.35
N GLY A 236 -11.00 8.17 26.54
CA GLY A 236 -10.32 6.89 26.68
C GLY A 236 -9.06 6.85 25.84
N GLY A 237 -8.29 5.79 26.02
CA GLY A 237 -7.04 5.65 25.32
C GLY A 237 -6.49 4.24 25.33
N VAL A 238 -5.30 4.12 24.72
CA VAL A 238 -4.54 2.88 24.66
C VAL A 238 -3.06 3.19 24.69
N ALA A 239 -2.31 2.43 25.47
CA ALA A 239 -0.85 2.42 25.40
C ALA A 239 -0.39 0.97 25.29
N SER A 240 0.50 0.66 24.35
CA SER A 240 1.00 -0.70 24.17
C SER A 240 2.44 -0.77 23.70
N TYR A 241 3.04 -1.94 23.94
CA TYR A 241 4.36 -2.31 23.49
C TYR A 241 4.33 -3.71 22.89
N SER A 242 4.85 -3.85 21.67
CA SER A 242 4.97 -5.14 20.98
C SER A 242 6.44 -5.50 20.73
N TYR A 243 6.73 -6.80 20.77
CA TYR A 243 8.08 -7.31 20.57
C TYR A 243 8.09 -8.60 19.75
N THR A 244 9.07 -8.72 18.86
CA THR A 244 9.48 -9.97 18.24
C THR A 244 10.97 -9.95 17.89
N SER A 245 11.54 -11.12 17.63
CA SER A 245 12.94 -11.21 17.20
C SER A 245 13.19 -12.40 16.29
N GLY A 246 14.30 -12.37 15.55
CA GLY A 246 14.76 -13.49 14.76
C GLY A 246 15.02 -14.75 15.58
N LYS A 247 15.28 -14.62 16.89
CA LYS A 247 15.42 -15.77 17.82
C LYS A 247 14.10 -16.49 18.10
N TRP A 248 12.98 -15.77 17.99
CA TRP A 248 11.61 -16.30 18.10
C TRP A 248 11.04 -16.74 16.76
N SER A 249 11.85 -16.69 15.71
CA SER A 249 11.47 -17.02 14.35
C SER A 249 12.25 -18.22 13.86
N LYS A 250 11.57 -19.23 13.31
CA LYS A 250 12.23 -20.34 12.64
C LYS A 250 12.73 -19.87 11.28
N LYS A 251 14.04 -19.77 11.13
CA LYS A 251 14.67 -19.45 9.84
C LYS A 251 14.60 -20.66 8.91
N ILE A 252 14.15 -20.43 7.68
CA ILE A 252 14.11 -21.45 6.64
C ILE A 252 14.96 -20.93 5.47
N ARG A 253 16.09 -21.60 5.23
CA ARG A 253 17.04 -21.28 4.17
C ARG A 253 17.18 -22.46 3.21
N ASP A 254 17.69 -22.20 2.03
CA ASP A 254 18.11 -23.22 1.09
C ASP A 254 19.48 -23.73 1.52
N GLU A 255 19.57 -25.01 1.88
CA GLU A 255 20.81 -25.65 2.33
C GLU A 255 21.86 -25.68 1.22
N SER A 256 21.42 -25.79 -0.05
CA SER A 256 22.33 -25.75 -1.20
C SER A 256 23.01 -24.39 -1.37
N ALA A 257 22.43 -23.34 -0.84
CA ALA A 257 22.95 -21.97 -0.86
C ALA A 257 23.55 -21.52 0.49
N ALA A 258 23.78 -22.43 1.45
CA ALA A 258 24.28 -22.08 2.79
C ALA A 258 25.55 -21.22 2.73
N SER A 259 26.51 -21.58 1.89
CA SER A 259 27.76 -20.83 1.69
C SER A 259 27.50 -19.40 1.18
N SER A 260 26.49 -19.21 0.31
CA SER A 260 26.15 -17.88 -0.21
C SER A 260 25.47 -17.00 0.85
N TYR A 261 24.70 -17.58 1.76
CA TYR A 261 24.16 -16.85 2.93
C TYR A 261 25.29 -16.43 3.89
N GLU A 262 26.23 -17.34 4.18
CA GLU A 262 27.38 -17.09 5.06
C GLU A 262 28.32 -16.01 4.50
N LYS A 263 28.52 -16.01 3.19
CA LYS A 263 29.34 -15.01 2.48
C LYS A 263 28.59 -13.69 2.22
N GLY A 264 27.32 -13.55 2.69
CA GLY A 264 26.51 -12.36 2.40
C GLY A 264 26.21 -12.16 0.91
N GLU A 265 26.28 -13.20 0.09
CA GLU A 265 25.92 -13.16 -1.32
C GLU A 265 24.41 -13.13 -1.52
N ILE A 266 23.65 -13.64 -0.56
CA ILE A 266 22.19 -13.56 -0.49
C ILE A 266 21.80 -12.55 0.59
N TYR A 267 20.94 -11.60 0.23
CA TYR A 267 20.42 -10.60 1.16
C TYR A 267 19.47 -11.24 2.16
N ASP A 268 19.80 -11.15 3.44
CA ASP A 268 19.09 -11.84 4.51
C ASP A 268 18.84 -10.91 5.70
N LEU A 269 17.58 -10.59 5.97
CA LEU A 269 17.13 -9.77 7.09
C LEU A 269 16.54 -10.62 8.23
N SER A 270 16.93 -11.89 8.32
CA SER A 270 16.33 -12.83 9.28
C SER A 270 16.89 -12.70 10.71
N ASP A 271 18.03 -12.02 10.90
CA ASP A 271 18.58 -11.69 12.21
C ASP A 271 18.18 -10.30 12.65
N PHE A 272 17.06 -10.19 13.36
CA PHE A 272 16.45 -8.91 13.69
C PHE A 272 15.87 -8.88 15.11
N ILE A 273 15.63 -7.65 15.59
CA ILE A 273 14.79 -7.36 16.75
C ILE A 273 13.80 -6.27 16.32
N LYS A 274 12.49 -6.57 16.39
CA LYS A 274 11.43 -5.58 16.16
C LYS A 274 10.77 -5.18 17.45
N ARG A 275 10.45 -3.89 17.57
CA ARG A 275 9.70 -3.30 18.68
C ARG A 275 8.69 -2.33 18.12
N ARG A 276 7.52 -2.27 18.72
CA ARG A 276 6.51 -1.28 18.40
C ARG A 276 5.97 -0.67 19.68
N VAL A 277 5.87 0.64 19.71
CA VAL A 277 5.21 1.41 20.77
C VAL A 277 4.02 2.10 20.18
N ARG A 278 2.91 2.10 20.86
CA ARG A 278 1.68 2.79 20.47
C ARG A 278 1.13 3.55 21.66
N PHE A 279 0.63 4.75 21.36
CA PHE A 279 -0.14 5.57 22.29
C PHE A 279 -1.29 6.21 21.52
N GLY A 280 -2.49 6.13 22.05
CA GLY A 280 -3.67 6.79 21.49
C GLY A 280 -4.58 7.27 22.61
N ALA A 281 -5.17 8.43 22.41
CA ALA A 281 -6.18 8.99 23.30
C ALA A 281 -7.21 9.76 22.47
N ASP A 282 -8.46 9.64 22.84
CA ASP A 282 -9.55 10.33 22.17
C ASP A 282 -10.72 10.55 23.13
N GLY A 283 -11.47 11.61 22.86
CA GLY A 283 -12.66 11.95 23.62
C GLY A 283 -13.22 13.30 23.22
N PHE A 284 -14.42 13.60 23.70
CA PHE A 284 -15.04 14.91 23.54
C PHE A 284 -14.53 15.88 24.60
N ILE A 285 -14.21 17.08 24.17
CA ILE A 285 -13.75 18.22 24.99
C ILE A 285 -14.89 19.18 25.32
N SER A 286 -16.00 19.12 24.60
CA SER A 286 -17.26 19.79 24.83
C SER A 286 -18.42 18.93 24.31
N GLU A 287 -19.67 19.36 24.45
CA GLU A 287 -20.85 18.63 23.96
C GLU A 287 -20.76 18.31 22.47
N ASN A 288 -20.18 19.23 21.69
CA ASN A 288 -20.15 19.18 20.21
C ASN A 288 -18.75 18.99 19.63
N SER A 289 -17.70 18.94 20.44
CA SER A 289 -16.32 18.87 19.92
C SER A 289 -15.55 17.73 20.51
N GLY A 290 -14.93 16.93 19.65
CA GLY A 290 -14.08 15.83 20.03
C GLY A 290 -12.70 15.93 19.39
N VAL A 291 -11.71 15.28 20.01
CA VAL A 291 -10.35 15.16 19.47
C VAL A 291 -9.85 13.74 19.61
N LEU A 292 -9.09 13.31 18.63
CA LEU A 292 -8.39 12.04 18.62
C LEU A 292 -6.92 12.29 18.32
N PHE A 293 -6.07 11.67 19.09
CA PHE A 293 -4.64 11.62 18.90
C PHE A 293 -4.16 10.17 18.85
N ASN A 294 -3.25 9.85 17.94
CA ASN A 294 -2.59 8.57 17.91
C ASN A 294 -1.14 8.72 17.47
N PHE A 295 -0.25 7.97 18.11
CA PHE A 295 1.15 7.85 17.78
C PHE A 295 1.55 6.38 17.79
N SER A 296 2.26 5.94 16.76
CA SER A 296 2.94 4.64 16.79
C SER A 296 4.35 4.74 16.22
N ARG A 297 5.25 3.95 16.77
CA ARG A 297 6.62 3.79 16.28
C ARG A 297 6.98 2.32 16.23
N ALA A 298 7.24 1.82 15.03
CA ALA A 298 7.82 0.50 14.82
C ALA A 298 9.31 0.64 14.46
N THR A 299 10.15 -0.17 15.08
CA THR A 299 11.59 -0.22 14.81
C THR A 299 12.04 -1.63 14.51
N SER A 300 13.01 -1.78 13.63
CA SER A 300 13.69 -3.05 13.34
C SER A 300 15.19 -2.83 13.29
N GLY A 301 15.91 -3.41 14.25
CA GLY A 301 17.36 -3.51 14.22
C GLY A 301 17.75 -4.86 13.62
N ILE A 302 18.51 -4.87 12.52
CA ILE A 302 18.83 -6.06 11.73
C ILE A 302 20.33 -6.24 11.72
N VAL A 303 20.79 -7.46 12.03
CA VAL A 303 22.19 -7.84 11.85
C VAL A 303 22.35 -8.35 10.42
N ASN A 304 23.13 -7.63 9.63
CA ASN A 304 23.35 -7.98 8.23
C ASN A 304 24.74 -8.61 8.08
N HIS A 305 24.77 -9.90 7.74
CA HIS A 305 25.99 -10.66 7.46
C HIS A 305 26.51 -10.37 6.05
N LEU A 306 26.73 -9.10 5.71
CA LEU A 306 27.15 -8.70 4.38
C LEU A 306 28.57 -9.12 4.03
N ASN A 307 29.38 -9.51 5.01
CA ASN A 307 30.78 -9.85 4.80
C ASN A 307 31.25 -10.86 5.81
N ASP A 308 32.01 -11.85 5.36
CA ASP A 308 32.68 -12.82 6.18
C ASP A 308 33.61 -12.11 7.18
N SER A 309 33.31 -12.25 8.47
CA SER A 309 34.13 -11.71 9.57
C SER A 309 35.56 -12.21 9.55
N LYS A 310 35.84 -13.31 8.84
CA LYS A 310 37.18 -13.85 8.62
C LYS A 310 37.99 -13.08 7.58
N LEU A 311 37.33 -12.29 6.74
CA LEU A 311 37.93 -11.59 5.62
C LEU A 311 38.21 -10.10 5.88
N SER A 312 37.66 -9.51 6.93
CA SER A 312 37.98 -8.16 7.38
C SER A 312 37.64 -7.95 8.84
N PRO A 313 38.62 -7.97 9.73
CA PRO A 313 38.43 -7.67 11.15
C PRO A 313 37.88 -6.26 11.42
N SER A 314 37.98 -5.36 10.45
CA SER A 314 37.51 -3.97 10.54
C SER A 314 36.01 -3.79 10.16
N TYR A 315 35.31 -4.84 9.78
CA TYR A 315 33.88 -4.80 9.47
C TYR A 315 33.09 -5.86 10.27
N PRO A 316 32.97 -5.71 11.60
CA PRO A 316 32.06 -6.53 12.36
C PRO A 316 30.64 -6.16 11.96
N PHE A 317 29.79 -7.15 11.74
CA PHE A 317 28.34 -7.11 11.60
C PHE A 317 27.72 -5.72 11.48
N LYS A 318 27.44 -5.28 10.26
CA LYS A 318 26.75 -4.02 10.04
C LYS A 318 25.30 -4.14 10.49
N LYS A 319 24.84 -3.22 11.31
CA LYS A 319 23.45 -3.15 11.74
C LYS A 319 22.70 -2.27 10.77
N ASP A 320 21.68 -2.83 10.14
CA ASP A 320 20.66 -2.05 9.46
C ASP A 320 19.61 -1.62 10.47
N GLU A 321 19.15 -0.40 10.38
CA GLU A 321 18.12 0.15 11.23
C GLU A 321 16.94 0.59 10.37
N ARG A 322 15.73 0.18 10.76
CA ARG A 322 14.48 0.62 10.13
C ARG A 322 13.56 1.18 11.17
N LYS A 323 12.86 2.25 10.81
CA LYS A 323 11.93 2.95 11.68
C LYS A 323 10.73 3.44 10.89
N ASN A 324 9.52 3.08 11.34
CA ASN A 324 8.26 3.59 10.83
C ASN A 324 7.57 4.37 11.94
N ASP A 325 7.34 5.67 11.70
CA ASP A 325 6.64 6.58 12.62
C ASP A 325 5.29 6.95 12.01
N ASN A 326 4.23 6.84 12.80
CA ASN A 326 2.90 7.32 12.44
C ASN A 326 2.41 8.27 13.54
N PHE A 327 1.94 9.44 13.15
CA PHE A 327 1.32 10.44 14.00
C PHE A 327 0.02 10.88 13.35
N PHE A 328 -1.06 10.83 14.09
CA PHE A 328 -2.38 11.19 13.60
C PHE A 328 -3.14 12.04 14.61
N VAL A 329 -3.76 13.10 14.09
CA VAL A 329 -4.68 13.95 14.85
C VAL A 329 -5.93 14.14 14.02
N LYS A 330 -7.09 14.02 14.66
CA LYS A 330 -8.39 14.29 14.06
C LYS A 330 -9.24 15.09 15.05
N GLY A 331 -9.82 16.17 14.55
CA GLY A 331 -10.88 16.92 15.24
C GLY A 331 -12.23 16.52 14.70
N LEU A 332 -13.25 16.67 15.53
CA LEU A 332 -14.66 16.55 15.16
C LEU A 332 -15.41 17.70 15.82
N TYR A 333 -16.18 18.42 15.03
CA TYR A 333 -17.16 19.38 15.50
C TYR A 333 -18.52 19.02 14.91
N GLU A 334 -19.53 18.86 15.75
CA GLU A 334 -20.90 18.53 15.35
C GLU A 334 -21.81 19.72 15.63
N GLY A 335 -22.17 20.48 14.60
CA GLY A 335 -23.21 21.52 14.67
C GLY A 335 -24.55 20.94 14.26
N GLU A 336 -25.57 21.77 14.29
CA GLU A 336 -26.96 21.37 13.94
C GLU A 336 -27.09 20.92 12.49
N ILE A 337 -26.51 21.67 11.54
CA ILE A 337 -26.55 21.38 10.09
C ILE A 337 -25.17 20.97 9.60
N TRP A 338 -24.11 21.57 10.11
CA TRP A 338 -22.77 21.35 9.62
C TRP A 338 -21.90 20.65 10.65
N SER A 339 -21.21 19.62 10.22
CA SER A 339 -20.10 19.03 10.97
C SER A 339 -18.77 19.24 10.25
N PHE A 340 -17.68 19.38 11.03
CA PHE A 340 -16.34 19.61 10.51
C PHE A 340 -15.39 18.54 11.05
N ARG A 341 -14.58 17.97 10.13
CA ARG A 341 -13.61 16.92 10.45
C ARG A 341 -12.22 17.29 9.92
N PRO A 342 -11.47 18.17 10.59
CA PRO A 342 -10.07 18.39 10.26
C PRO A 342 -9.23 17.18 10.66
N SER A 343 -8.27 16.78 9.82
CA SER A 343 -7.36 15.68 10.12
C SER A 343 -5.96 15.94 9.58
N PHE A 344 -4.96 15.38 10.27
CA PHE A 344 -3.57 15.43 9.88
C PHE A 344 -2.92 14.08 10.17
N LEU A 345 -2.35 13.46 9.15
CA LEU A 345 -1.58 12.23 9.23
C LEU A 345 -0.15 12.50 8.79
N TYR A 346 0.82 12.11 9.60
CA TYR A 346 2.24 12.06 9.27
C TYR A 346 2.70 10.61 9.39
N SER A 347 3.27 10.07 8.32
CA SER A 347 3.80 8.70 8.31
C SER A 347 5.12 8.67 7.56
N THR A 348 6.17 8.15 8.21
CA THR A 348 7.50 8.03 7.60
C THR A 348 8.11 6.67 7.89
N LEU A 349 8.80 6.15 6.89
CA LEU A 349 9.62 4.95 6.98
C LEU A 349 11.06 5.32 6.62
N SER A 350 11.98 5.15 7.57
CA SER A 350 13.40 5.42 7.40
C SER A 350 14.21 4.12 7.50
N GLU A 351 15.19 3.97 6.64
CA GLU A 351 16.14 2.86 6.65
C GLU A 351 17.56 3.39 6.64
N LYS A 352 18.40 2.87 7.53
CA LYS A 352 19.86 3.01 7.47
C LYS A 352 20.44 1.67 7.12
N THR A 353 21.17 1.60 6.02
CA THR A 353 21.73 0.37 5.47
C THR A 353 23.03 0.67 4.70
N SER A 354 23.53 -0.27 3.95
CA SER A 354 24.67 -0.07 3.06
C SER A 354 24.53 -0.87 1.80
N THR A 355 25.18 -0.43 0.74
CA THR A 355 25.21 -1.16 -0.52
C THR A 355 25.98 -2.46 -0.36
N ARG A 356 25.41 -3.54 -0.82
CA ARG A 356 26.02 -4.86 -0.82
C ARG A 356 27.28 -4.85 -1.68
N ARG A 357 28.33 -5.56 -1.22
CA ARG A 357 29.62 -5.68 -1.89
C ARG A 357 30.35 -4.35 -2.12
N HIS A 358 29.99 -3.33 -1.33
CA HIS A 358 30.68 -2.03 -1.33
C HIS A 358 31.15 -1.68 0.07
N LEU A 359 32.40 -1.23 0.16
CA LEU A 359 32.95 -0.66 1.38
C LEU A 359 32.55 0.82 1.46
N ASN A 360 32.43 1.36 2.68
CA ASN A 360 32.11 2.77 2.92
C ASN A 360 30.87 3.27 2.12
N SER A 361 29.85 2.43 2.01
CA SER A 361 28.66 2.68 1.21
C SER A 361 27.41 2.85 2.08
N ASN A 362 27.57 3.50 3.24
CA ASN A 362 26.44 3.79 4.10
C ASN A 362 25.44 4.70 3.37
N LEU A 363 24.17 4.36 3.52
CA LEU A 363 23.10 5.16 2.96
C LEU A 363 21.89 5.20 3.90
N ARG A 364 21.14 6.26 3.77
CA ARG A 364 19.83 6.42 4.37
C ARG A 364 18.79 6.47 3.27
N LEU A 365 17.69 5.77 3.50
CA LEU A 365 16.51 5.79 2.66
C LEU A 365 15.36 6.33 3.49
N ASP A 366 14.67 7.35 3.01
CA ASP A 366 13.51 7.92 3.68
C ASP A 366 12.32 7.90 2.74
N TYR A 367 11.17 7.47 3.26
CA TYR A 367 9.91 7.38 2.56
C TYR A 367 8.78 7.93 3.41
N GLY A 368 7.68 8.32 2.78
CA GLY A 368 6.49 8.74 3.48
C GLY A 368 6.20 10.21 3.31
N GLY A 369 5.50 10.80 4.28
CA GLY A 369 5.08 12.18 4.19
C GLY A 369 3.93 12.51 5.10
N TYR A 370 3.11 13.48 4.68
CA TYR A 370 1.94 13.88 5.44
C TYR A 370 0.73 14.14 4.53
N LEU A 371 -0.44 13.97 5.13
CA LEU A 371 -1.73 14.25 4.54
C LEU A 371 -2.52 15.13 5.50
N SER A 372 -3.08 16.23 4.98
CA SER A 372 -3.95 17.14 5.71
C SER A 372 -5.29 17.19 5.00
N LYS A 373 -6.38 17.12 5.73
CA LYS A 373 -7.75 17.21 5.19
C LYS A 373 -8.62 18.06 6.09
N ILE A 374 -9.49 18.83 5.48
CA ILE A 374 -10.64 19.45 6.13
C ILE A 374 -11.86 18.93 5.39
N GLU A 375 -12.80 18.36 6.12
CA GLU A 375 -14.07 17.89 5.60
C GLU A 375 -15.20 18.64 6.30
N ALA A 376 -16.12 19.20 5.52
CA ALA A 376 -17.31 19.86 5.99
C ALA A 376 -18.53 19.10 5.43
N ILE A 377 -19.37 18.59 6.32
CA ILE A 377 -20.56 17.83 5.99
C ILE A 377 -21.78 18.63 6.40
N GLY A 378 -22.57 19.01 5.43
CA GLY A 378 -23.85 19.69 5.63
C GLY A 378 -24.99 18.69 5.48
N THR A 379 -25.79 18.53 6.54
CA THR A 379 -26.89 17.58 6.59
C THR A 379 -28.21 18.31 6.50
N TYR A 380 -28.92 18.12 5.39
CA TYR A 380 -30.21 18.68 5.09
C TYR A 380 -31.27 17.60 4.98
N LYS A 381 -32.54 17.94 5.11
CA LYS A 381 -33.66 16.98 5.06
C LYS A 381 -33.61 16.02 3.87
N ASN A 382 -33.29 16.52 2.68
CA ASN A 382 -33.38 15.77 1.42
C ASN A 382 -32.02 15.42 0.82
N PHE A 383 -30.91 15.89 1.37
CA PHE A 383 -29.58 15.57 0.87
C PHE A 383 -28.48 15.87 1.90
N VAL A 384 -27.38 15.19 1.73
CA VAL A 384 -26.13 15.45 2.44
C VAL A 384 -25.10 15.97 1.45
N ILE A 385 -24.47 17.10 1.78
CA ILE A 385 -23.38 17.69 1.02
C ILE A 385 -22.07 17.49 1.76
N THR A 386 -21.09 16.91 1.12
CA THR A 386 -19.76 16.75 1.69
C THR A 386 -18.74 17.53 0.87
N ASN A 387 -18.12 18.54 1.47
CA ASN A 387 -17.00 19.25 0.90
C ASN A 387 -15.71 18.76 1.54
N SER A 388 -14.72 18.44 0.75
CA SER A 388 -13.41 18.09 1.28
C SER A 388 -12.29 18.80 0.54
N LEU A 389 -11.38 19.37 1.30
CA LEU A 389 -10.16 19.97 0.83
C LEU A 389 -8.98 19.24 1.44
N SER A 390 -8.08 18.73 0.61
CA SER A 390 -6.92 18.01 1.09
C SER A 390 -5.62 18.45 0.41
N TYR A 391 -4.54 18.35 1.19
CA TYR A 391 -3.18 18.52 0.71
C TYR A 391 -2.33 17.37 1.22
N SER A 392 -1.57 16.75 0.34
CA SER A 392 -0.60 15.75 0.71
C SER A 392 0.77 16.03 0.09
N GLN A 393 1.82 15.71 0.83
CA GLN A 393 3.18 15.68 0.32
C GLN A 393 3.85 14.40 0.76
N THR A 394 4.26 13.61 -0.21
CA THR A 394 5.04 12.40 0.01
C THR A 394 6.41 12.51 -0.62
N HIS A 395 7.37 11.81 -0.07
CA HIS A 395 8.74 11.82 -0.57
C HIS A 395 9.34 10.41 -0.55
N SER A 396 10.31 10.22 -1.40
CA SER A 396 11.23 9.09 -1.40
C SER A 396 12.62 9.64 -1.67
N SER A 397 13.58 9.35 -0.81
CA SER A 397 14.95 9.82 -0.97
C SER A 397 15.98 8.74 -0.64
N ARG A 398 17.15 8.91 -1.22
CA ARG A 398 18.35 8.14 -0.93
C ARG A 398 19.50 9.12 -0.71
N ASP A 399 20.16 8.97 0.43
CA ASP A 399 21.32 9.75 0.85
C ASP A 399 22.50 8.83 1.11
N TYR A 400 23.59 9.01 0.40
CA TYR A 400 24.87 8.35 0.66
C TYR A 400 25.82 9.25 1.44
N GLU A 401 26.67 8.65 2.26
CA GLU A 401 27.74 9.40 2.95
C GLU A 401 28.79 9.91 1.97
N HIS A 402 28.95 9.27 0.80
CA HIS A 402 29.97 9.59 -0.22
C HIS A 402 29.38 9.67 -1.61
N ASP A 403 29.78 10.68 -2.39
CA ASP A 403 29.36 10.93 -3.79
C ASP A 403 30.30 10.31 -4.83
N GLU A 404 31.25 9.52 -4.39
CA GLU A 404 32.22 8.88 -5.24
C GLU A 404 32.19 7.37 -5.05
N ASN A 405 32.38 6.64 -6.13
CA ASN A 405 32.44 5.19 -6.15
C ASN A 405 33.68 4.73 -6.91
N HIS A 406 34.46 3.87 -6.28
CA HIS A 406 35.71 3.34 -6.81
C HIS A 406 35.60 1.81 -6.97
N TYR A 407 35.75 1.30 -8.18
CA TYR A 407 35.70 -0.13 -8.48
C TYR A 407 37.11 -0.69 -8.67
N PHE A 408 37.67 -1.23 -7.62
CA PHE A 408 38.98 -1.85 -7.63
C PHE A 408 38.92 -3.35 -7.96
N TYR A 409 40.02 -3.87 -8.52
CA TYR A 409 40.24 -5.31 -8.57
C TYR A 409 40.47 -5.82 -7.15
N LYS A 410 39.98 -7.01 -6.84
CA LYS A 410 39.97 -7.59 -5.51
C LYS A 410 41.41 -7.84 -4.99
N THR A 411 41.66 -7.48 -3.75
CA THR A 411 42.92 -7.59 -3.05
C THR A 411 42.76 -8.23 -1.67
N SER A 412 43.84 -8.50 -0.94
CA SER A 412 43.77 -8.98 0.44
C SER A 412 43.00 -8.02 1.36
N ASN A 413 43.10 -6.71 1.12
CA ASN A 413 42.43 -5.66 1.90
C ASN A 413 41.01 -5.39 1.44
N LEU A 414 40.65 -5.83 0.23
CA LEU A 414 39.35 -5.60 -0.38
C LEU A 414 38.53 -6.91 -0.55
N ARG A 415 38.79 -7.90 0.32
CA ARG A 415 38.14 -9.23 0.25
C ARG A 415 36.66 -9.23 0.59
N ALA A 416 36.19 -8.17 1.23
CA ALA A 416 34.81 -8.02 1.68
C ALA A 416 33.74 -8.04 0.54
N CYS A 417 34.14 -8.07 -0.73
CA CYS A 417 33.25 -8.01 -1.87
C CYS A 417 32.80 -9.38 -2.43
N GLY A 418 32.96 -10.44 -1.66
CA GLY A 418 32.47 -11.78 -2.03
C GLY A 418 33.26 -12.41 -3.17
N SER A 419 32.62 -13.20 -4.03
CA SER A 419 33.21 -13.88 -5.18
C SER A 419 33.46 -12.97 -6.39
N ASN A 420 32.98 -11.74 -6.39
CA ASN A 420 33.18 -10.80 -7.51
C ASN A 420 34.69 -10.45 -7.60
N PRO A 421 35.28 -10.42 -8.81
CA PRO A 421 36.64 -9.98 -9.00
C PRO A 421 36.85 -8.49 -8.73
N TYR A 422 35.79 -7.70 -8.68
CA TYR A 422 35.82 -6.26 -8.40
C TYR A 422 35.09 -5.92 -7.11
N CYS A 423 35.64 -4.97 -6.36
CA CYS A 423 35.09 -4.42 -5.14
C CYS A 423 34.80 -2.94 -5.29
N GLY A 424 33.59 -2.53 -4.93
CA GLY A 424 33.22 -1.12 -4.87
C GLY A 424 33.62 -0.51 -3.53
N VAL A 425 34.06 0.74 -3.54
CA VAL A 425 34.34 1.57 -2.34
C VAL A 425 33.65 2.91 -2.54
N GLY A 426 32.87 3.33 -1.56
CA GLY A 426 32.09 4.57 -1.62
C GLY A 426 30.61 4.36 -1.95
N GLY A 427 29.93 5.46 -2.23
CA GLY A 427 28.49 5.48 -2.47
C GLY A 427 28.11 5.70 -3.94
N TYR A 428 26.81 5.72 -4.16
CA TYR A 428 26.22 6.15 -5.42
C TYR A 428 25.68 7.58 -5.27
N THR A 429 24.80 8.01 -6.18
CA THR A 429 24.22 9.33 -6.09
C THR A 429 23.06 9.41 -5.11
N ASP A 430 22.94 10.55 -4.47
CA ASP A 430 21.73 10.93 -3.78
C ASP A 430 20.63 11.22 -4.78
N PHE A 431 19.40 10.98 -4.38
CA PHE A 431 18.24 11.50 -5.10
C PHE A 431 17.09 11.83 -4.15
N SER A 432 16.20 12.65 -4.63
CA SER A 432 14.96 13.01 -3.96
C SER A 432 13.81 13.01 -4.96
N GLN A 433 12.73 12.35 -4.60
CA GLN A 433 11.45 12.34 -5.30
C GLN A 433 10.39 12.93 -4.36
N ILE A 434 9.68 13.95 -4.79
CA ILE A 434 8.62 14.61 -4.02
C ILE A 434 7.36 14.64 -4.85
N GLN A 435 6.27 14.09 -4.31
CA GLN A 435 4.93 14.18 -4.87
C GLN A 435 4.09 15.08 -3.98
N LYS A 436 3.44 16.09 -4.56
CA LYS A 436 2.53 17.02 -3.88
C LYS A 436 1.19 16.97 -4.57
N ASN A 437 0.13 16.72 -3.80
CA ASN A 437 -1.24 16.68 -4.31
C ASN A 437 -2.07 17.72 -3.55
N PHE A 438 -2.86 18.47 -4.29
CA PHE A 438 -3.92 19.32 -3.79
C PHE A 438 -5.22 18.84 -4.40
N GLU A 439 -6.21 18.52 -3.59
CA GLU A 439 -7.48 17.96 -4.07
C GLU A 439 -8.67 18.64 -3.39
N TYR A 440 -9.65 19.01 -4.19
CA TYR A 440 -10.97 19.41 -3.75
C TYR A 440 -12.01 18.42 -4.26
N LYS A 441 -12.94 18.03 -3.40
CA LYS A 441 -14.09 17.16 -3.73
C LYS A 441 -15.36 17.74 -3.15
N LEU A 442 -16.41 17.61 -3.94
CA LEU A 442 -17.78 17.86 -3.57
C LEU A 442 -18.60 16.61 -3.85
N ASP A 443 -19.22 16.04 -2.83
CA ASP A 443 -20.16 14.92 -2.96
C ASP A 443 -21.56 15.39 -2.51
N LEU A 444 -22.57 15.01 -3.27
CA LEU A 444 -23.98 15.22 -2.99
C LEU A 444 -24.68 13.85 -2.95
N ASN A 445 -25.22 13.51 -1.79
CA ASN A 445 -25.96 12.27 -1.59
C ASN A 445 -27.40 12.66 -1.26
N PHE A 446 -28.34 12.31 -2.13
CA PHE A 446 -29.76 12.60 -1.93
C PHE A 446 -30.39 11.54 -1.03
N ALA A 447 -31.33 11.98 -0.20
CA ALA A 447 -32.20 11.08 0.54
C ALA A 447 -32.99 10.21 -0.45
N GLU A 448 -33.36 9.05 0.02
CA GLU A 448 -34.25 8.15 -0.73
C GLU A 448 -35.58 8.84 -1.02
N PHE A 449 -36.02 8.78 -2.28
CA PHE A 449 -37.32 9.34 -2.72
C PHE A 449 -38.00 8.41 -3.71
N ASN A 450 -39.33 8.48 -3.76
CA ASN A 450 -40.15 7.64 -4.63
C ASN A 450 -40.60 8.38 -5.88
N VAL A 451 -40.54 7.68 -7.03
CA VAL A 451 -41.12 8.11 -8.30
C VAL A 451 -42.02 7.00 -8.82
N GLY A 452 -43.32 7.11 -8.60
CA GLY A 452 -44.24 6.00 -8.86
C GLY A 452 -43.93 4.79 -7.98
N ASP A 453 -43.69 3.63 -8.59
CA ASP A 453 -43.37 2.38 -7.91
C ASP A 453 -41.86 2.15 -7.74
N THR A 454 -41.04 3.16 -8.04
CA THR A 454 -39.56 3.07 -7.91
C THR A 454 -39.07 3.96 -6.80
N THR A 455 -38.07 3.44 -6.07
CA THR A 455 -37.32 4.18 -5.05
C THR A 455 -35.94 4.52 -5.58
N HIS A 456 -35.54 5.77 -5.45
CA HIS A 456 -34.31 6.31 -6.01
C HIS A 456 -33.39 6.84 -4.91
N THR A 457 -32.07 6.54 -5.01
CA THR A 457 -31.01 7.11 -4.17
C THR A 457 -29.90 7.64 -5.07
N ILE A 458 -29.94 8.94 -5.34
CA ILE A 458 -28.98 9.59 -6.24
C ILE A 458 -27.73 10.03 -5.51
N ASN A 459 -26.59 9.64 -6.04
CA ASN A 459 -25.26 10.06 -5.60
C ASN A 459 -24.57 10.78 -6.75
N SER A 460 -24.01 11.95 -6.49
CA SER A 460 -23.26 12.72 -7.49
C SER A 460 -22.09 13.45 -6.85
N GLY A 461 -21.16 13.85 -7.65
CA GLY A 461 -20.04 14.62 -7.16
C GLY A 461 -19.09 15.07 -8.26
N LEU A 462 -18.21 15.96 -7.87
CA LEU A 462 -17.15 16.49 -8.72
C LEU A 462 -15.89 16.71 -7.92
N GLY A 463 -14.76 16.76 -8.60
CA GLY A 463 -13.49 17.05 -7.94
C GLY A 463 -12.43 17.55 -8.90
N TYR A 464 -11.41 18.13 -8.31
CA TYR A 464 -10.22 18.62 -8.98
C TYR A 464 -9.00 18.18 -8.20
N LEU A 465 -8.07 17.55 -8.90
CA LEU A 465 -6.80 17.09 -8.38
C LEU A 465 -5.65 17.79 -9.12
N LEU A 466 -4.76 18.42 -8.38
CA LEU A 466 -3.53 18.99 -8.89
C LEU A 466 -2.34 18.24 -8.29
N GLN A 467 -1.53 17.64 -9.15
CA GLN A 467 -0.34 16.88 -8.75
C GLN A 467 0.92 17.57 -9.26
N ASN A 468 1.95 17.62 -8.41
CA ASN A 468 3.26 18.12 -8.76
C ASN A 468 4.31 17.08 -8.35
N GLY A 469 5.12 16.65 -9.30
CA GLY A 469 6.27 15.77 -9.11
C GLY A 469 7.58 16.54 -9.23
N ILE A 470 8.53 16.29 -8.34
CA ILE A 470 9.88 16.86 -8.38
C ILE A 470 10.85 15.69 -8.24
N TYR A 471 11.75 15.55 -9.20
CA TYR A 471 12.87 14.62 -9.17
C TYR A 471 14.16 15.40 -9.13
N GLU A 472 15.05 15.09 -8.22
CA GLU A 472 16.29 15.83 -8.03
C GLU A 472 17.45 14.87 -7.70
N ILE A 473 18.53 14.99 -8.44
CA ILE A 473 19.86 14.48 -8.11
C ILE A 473 20.69 15.70 -7.72
N PRO A 474 20.93 15.92 -6.41
CA PRO A 474 21.46 17.20 -5.93
C PRO A 474 22.95 17.38 -6.21
N ARG A 475 23.70 16.26 -6.36
CA ARG A 475 25.16 16.28 -6.48
C ARG A 475 25.62 15.42 -7.65
N THR A 476 26.75 15.81 -8.26
CA THR A 476 27.39 15.04 -9.33
C THR A 476 28.07 13.80 -8.75
N LEU A 477 27.66 12.62 -9.18
CA LEU A 477 28.32 11.37 -8.85
C LEU A 477 29.55 11.18 -9.73
N LYS A 478 30.66 10.76 -9.12
CA LYS A 478 31.88 10.33 -9.80
C LYS A 478 32.07 8.83 -9.59
N VAL A 479 32.17 8.08 -10.68
CA VAL A 479 32.46 6.66 -10.68
C VAL A 479 33.80 6.41 -11.32
N TYR A 480 34.70 5.84 -10.57
CA TYR A 480 36.03 5.45 -11.05
C TYR A 480 36.07 3.94 -11.25
N ASN A 481 36.45 3.49 -12.43
CA ASN A 481 36.53 2.07 -12.79
C ASN A 481 37.66 1.80 -13.79
N GLY A 482 37.68 0.60 -14.36
CA GLY A 482 38.72 0.22 -15.31
C GLY A 482 40.08 0.03 -14.62
N SER A 483 40.10 -0.80 -13.55
CA SER A 483 41.34 -1.18 -12.85
C SER A 483 42.36 -1.73 -13.81
N LYS A 484 43.59 -1.22 -13.70
CA LYS A 484 44.80 -1.66 -14.43
C LYS A 484 45.94 -1.87 -13.46
N GLU A 485 46.82 -2.77 -13.82
CA GLU A 485 48.09 -3.01 -13.15
C GLU A 485 48.98 -1.76 -13.14
N LEU A 486 49.64 -1.47 -12.04
CA LEU A 486 50.63 -0.39 -11.96
C LEU A 486 51.85 -0.75 -12.85
N PRO A 487 52.36 0.19 -13.66
CA PRO A 487 53.59 0.00 -14.40
C PRO A 487 54.77 -0.31 -13.46
N ALA A 488 55.72 -1.14 -13.91
CA ALA A 488 56.87 -1.53 -13.10
C ALA A 488 57.64 -0.29 -12.61
N GLY A 489 57.99 -0.29 -11.32
CA GLY A 489 58.72 0.81 -10.67
C GLY A 489 57.88 2.05 -10.36
N THR A 490 56.55 2.05 -10.63
CA THR A 490 55.66 3.14 -10.33
C THR A 490 54.98 2.94 -9.00
N LYS A 491 54.79 4.02 -8.21
CA LYS A 491 53.99 4.02 -6.99
C LYS A 491 52.85 5.01 -7.10
N CYS A 492 51.75 4.70 -6.40
CA CYS A 492 50.64 5.64 -6.28
C CYS A 492 51.06 6.88 -5.50
N ARG A 493 50.51 8.03 -5.87
CA ARG A 493 50.57 9.24 -5.05
C ARG A 493 49.74 9.03 -3.80
N LEU A 494 50.20 9.61 -2.68
CA LEU A 494 49.52 9.46 -1.37
C LEU A 494 48.12 10.07 -1.33
N ASP A 495 47.85 11.06 -2.19
CA ASP A 495 46.61 11.83 -2.31
C ASP A 495 45.69 11.32 -3.41
N ASP A 496 46.04 10.26 -4.12
CA ASP A 496 45.20 9.69 -5.19
C ASP A 496 44.36 8.51 -4.69
N PRO A 497 43.07 8.72 -4.35
CA PRO A 497 42.18 7.66 -3.89
C PRO A 497 41.84 6.62 -4.98
N THR A 498 42.22 6.87 -6.22
CA THR A 498 41.97 6.01 -7.37
C THR A 498 43.18 5.13 -7.74
N CYS A 499 44.20 5.07 -6.84
CA CYS A 499 45.40 4.29 -7.02
C CYS A 499 45.76 3.57 -5.72
N LEU A 500 46.11 2.29 -5.78
CA LEU A 500 46.46 1.46 -4.62
C LEU A 500 47.76 0.73 -4.83
N ASN A 501 48.70 0.90 -3.87
CA ASN A 501 49.89 0.07 -3.76
C ASN A 501 49.59 -1.19 -2.91
N ASP A 502 48.98 -2.18 -3.49
CA ASP A 502 48.43 -3.35 -2.83
C ASP A 502 48.88 -4.66 -3.49
N ASP A 503 48.34 -5.80 -3.06
CA ASP A 503 48.64 -7.14 -3.58
C ASP A 503 47.88 -7.50 -4.89
N SER A 504 47.19 -6.55 -5.50
CA SER A 504 46.55 -6.75 -6.80
C SER A 504 47.61 -7.03 -7.91
N TYR A 505 47.15 -7.77 -8.91
CA TYR A 505 47.97 -8.14 -10.06
C TYR A 505 49.34 -8.77 -9.66
N GLY A 506 49.34 -9.63 -8.62
CA GLY A 506 50.55 -10.31 -8.15
C GLY A 506 51.48 -9.42 -7.34
N GLY A 507 50.98 -8.44 -6.62
CA GLY A 507 51.73 -7.54 -5.74
C GLY A 507 52.24 -6.28 -6.42
N LYS A 508 51.81 -6.00 -7.65
CA LYS A 508 52.22 -4.82 -8.40
C LYS A 508 51.38 -3.56 -8.10
N GLY A 509 50.18 -3.75 -7.49
CA GLY A 509 49.24 -2.66 -7.24
C GLY A 509 48.37 -2.34 -8.44
N GLN A 510 47.50 -1.36 -8.27
CA GLN A 510 46.47 -1.01 -9.28
C GLN A 510 46.14 0.47 -9.33
N PHE A 511 45.65 0.93 -10.48
CA PHE A 511 45.05 2.24 -10.63
C PHE A 511 43.79 2.18 -11.48
N LEU A 512 42.82 3.08 -11.21
CA LEU A 512 41.60 3.20 -11.98
C LEU A 512 41.83 4.11 -13.18
N SER A 513 41.57 3.64 -14.38
CA SER A 513 41.90 4.33 -15.64
C SER A 513 40.72 5.07 -16.28
N LYS A 514 39.52 4.94 -15.76
CA LYS A 514 38.30 5.50 -16.32
C LYS A 514 37.52 6.24 -15.23
N LYS A 515 37.05 7.44 -15.54
CA LYS A 515 36.19 8.28 -14.70
C LYS A 515 34.90 8.56 -15.44
N GLU A 516 33.78 8.25 -14.83
CA GLU A 516 32.44 8.60 -15.27
C GLU A 516 31.83 9.61 -14.29
N GLN A 517 31.31 10.71 -14.84
CA GLN A 517 30.63 11.76 -14.08
C GLN A 517 29.19 11.82 -14.51
N TYR A 518 28.27 11.68 -13.55
CA TYR A 518 26.85 11.82 -13.73
C TYR A 518 26.42 13.11 -13.06
N PHE A 519 25.98 14.08 -13.86
CA PHE A 519 25.75 15.43 -13.37
C PHE A 519 24.47 15.55 -12.58
N ALA A 520 24.48 16.48 -11.62
CA ALA A 520 23.30 16.92 -10.92
C ALA A 520 22.19 17.32 -11.89
N LEU A 521 20.94 17.01 -11.55
CA LEU A 521 19.78 17.36 -12.36
C LEU A 521 18.55 17.60 -11.48
N LYS A 522 17.61 18.35 -12.00
CA LYS A 522 16.30 18.55 -11.41
C LYS A 522 15.24 18.58 -12.50
N ASN A 523 14.24 17.74 -12.35
CA ASN A 523 13.09 17.68 -13.25
C ASN A 523 11.79 17.84 -12.48
N ARG A 524 10.76 18.38 -13.15
CA ARG A 524 9.44 18.60 -12.56
C ARG A 524 8.38 18.24 -13.60
N ALA A 525 7.29 17.64 -13.10
CA ALA A 525 6.07 17.45 -13.85
C ALA A 525 4.88 17.97 -13.04
N ARG A 526 3.86 18.44 -13.73
CA ARG A 526 2.63 18.91 -13.13
C ARG A 526 1.45 18.43 -13.95
N THR A 527 0.50 17.81 -13.29
CA THR A 527 -0.74 17.35 -13.93
C THR A 527 -1.96 17.82 -13.15
N GLY A 528 -2.99 18.22 -13.86
CA GLY A 528 -4.30 18.54 -13.33
C GLY A 528 -5.34 17.55 -13.85
N GLU A 529 -6.26 17.13 -13.00
CA GLU A 529 -7.37 16.26 -13.35
C GLU A 529 -8.67 16.83 -12.79
N ILE A 530 -9.69 16.94 -13.63
CA ILE A 530 -11.07 17.23 -13.23
C ILE A 530 -11.93 16.02 -13.51
N TRP A 531 -12.84 15.72 -12.59
CA TRP A 531 -13.76 14.62 -12.73
C TRP A 531 -15.14 14.95 -12.16
N ALA A 532 -16.16 14.27 -12.69
CA ALA A 532 -17.51 14.30 -12.16
C ALA A 532 -18.15 12.91 -12.28
N TYR A 533 -19.08 12.61 -11.38
CA TYR A 533 -19.85 11.37 -11.44
C TYR A 533 -21.32 11.60 -11.10
N LEU A 534 -22.15 10.72 -11.62
CA LEU A 534 -23.56 10.58 -11.27
C LEU A 534 -23.90 9.10 -11.22
N GLU A 535 -24.60 8.68 -10.17
CA GLU A 535 -25.05 7.31 -9.96
C GLU A 535 -26.40 7.33 -9.29
N ASP A 536 -27.34 6.49 -9.73
CA ASP A 536 -28.66 6.32 -9.12
C ASP A 536 -28.85 4.86 -8.71
N GLU A 537 -29.18 4.63 -7.45
CA GLU A 537 -29.61 3.30 -6.98
C GLU A 537 -31.12 3.26 -7.01
N ILE A 538 -31.68 2.49 -7.96
CA ILE A 538 -33.11 2.38 -8.23
C ILE A 538 -33.58 1.02 -7.70
N SER A 539 -34.53 1.05 -6.78
CA SER A 539 -35.24 -0.16 -6.32
C SER A 539 -36.64 -0.20 -6.91
N MET A 540 -36.99 -1.32 -7.53
CA MET A 540 -38.29 -1.58 -8.11
C MET A 540 -38.74 -3.01 -7.81
N ASN A 541 -39.62 -3.21 -6.87
CA ASN A 541 -40.06 -4.53 -6.39
C ASN A 541 -38.87 -5.39 -5.96
N LYS A 542 -38.60 -6.46 -6.74
CA LYS A 542 -37.47 -7.39 -6.51
C LYS A 542 -36.18 -7.03 -7.27
N PHE A 543 -36.20 -5.95 -8.03
CA PHE A 543 -35.05 -5.52 -8.82
C PHE A 543 -34.39 -4.30 -8.18
N LYS A 544 -33.05 -4.31 -8.19
CA LYS A 544 -32.22 -3.16 -7.89
C LYS A 544 -31.31 -2.86 -9.09
N PHE A 545 -31.34 -1.62 -9.55
CA PHE A 545 -30.51 -1.14 -10.66
C PHE A 545 -29.56 -0.08 -10.13
N ARG A 546 -28.35 -0.05 -10.65
CA ARG A 546 -27.39 1.02 -10.35
C ARG A 546 -26.71 1.48 -11.64
N PRO A 547 -27.40 2.29 -12.47
CA PRO A 547 -26.76 3.02 -13.55
C PRO A 547 -25.89 4.14 -13.00
N GLY A 548 -24.71 4.32 -13.56
CA GLY A 548 -23.79 5.39 -13.19
C GLY A 548 -22.85 5.73 -14.33
N VAL A 549 -22.31 6.91 -14.28
CA VAL A 549 -21.28 7.39 -15.19
C VAL A 549 -20.27 8.26 -14.44
N ARG A 550 -19.01 8.09 -14.79
CA ARG A 550 -17.92 8.95 -14.36
C ARG A 550 -17.22 9.51 -15.59
N ALA A 551 -17.04 10.82 -15.64
CA ALA A 551 -16.28 11.52 -16.66
C ALA A 551 -15.02 12.12 -16.01
N GLU A 552 -13.86 11.92 -16.65
CA GLU A 552 -12.57 12.38 -16.15
C GLU A 552 -11.78 13.01 -17.31
N ARG A 553 -11.11 14.14 -17.04
CA ARG A 553 -10.21 14.76 -17.99
C ARG A 553 -8.92 15.16 -17.28
N SER A 554 -7.81 14.68 -17.79
CA SER A 554 -6.46 15.03 -17.30
C SER A 554 -5.75 15.89 -18.35
N ASP A 555 -4.97 16.86 -17.90
CA ASP A 555 -4.10 17.66 -18.79
C ASP A 555 -2.87 16.87 -19.26
N PHE A 556 -2.57 15.74 -18.63
CA PHE A 556 -1.49 14.83 -19.03
C PHE A 556 -1.61 14.40 -20.51
N ASN A 557 -2.80 14.04 -20.97
CA ASN A 557 -3.03 13.63 -22.35
C ASN A 557 -4.18 14.40 -23.03
N GLY A 558 -4.97 15.17 -22.29
CA GLY A 558 -6.09 15.96 -22.78
C GLY A 558 -7.34 15.14 -23.11
N ASP A 559 -7.30 13.81 -22.95
CA ASP A 559 -8.41 12.93 -23.30
C ASP A 559 -9.56 13.05 -22.29
N LEU A 560 -10.79 13.05 -22.79
CA LEU A 560 -11.99 12.89 -21.99
C LEU A 560 -12.33 11.41 -21.88
N ASN A 561 -12.23 10.88 -20.67
CA ASN A 561 -12.48 9.49 -20.33
C ASN A 561 -13.90 9.35 -19.76
N ILE A 562 -14.76 8.60 -20.42
CA ILE A 562 -16.14 8.32 -19.96
C ILE A 562 -16.22 6.87 -19.51
N ALA A 563 -16.52 6.65 -18.24
CA ALA A 563 -16.60 5.36 -17.58
C ALA A 563 -18.05 5.01 -17.23
N PRO A 564 -18.80 4.35 -18.11
CA PRO A 564 -20.12 3.84 -17.76
C PRO A 564 -20.02 2.75 -16.72
N ARG A 565 -20.97 2.73 -15.79
CA ARG A 565 -21.14 1.75 -14.74
C ARG A 565 -22.58 1.28 -14.74
N PHE A 566 -22.80 0.00 -14.68
CA PHE A 566 -24.14 -0.57 -14.59
C PHE A 566 -24.09 -1.84 -13.75
N SER A 567 -24.98 -1.93 -12.78
CA SER A 567 -25.19 -3.13 -12.00
C SER A 567 -26.70 -3.38 -11.86
N LEU A 568 -27.11 -4.64 -11.96
CA LEU A 568 -28.46 -5.10 -11.78
C LEU A 568 -28.45 -6.26 -10.79
N SER A 569 -29.35 -6.23 -9.83
CA SER A 569 -29.62 -7.31 -8.89
C SER A 569 -31.10 -7.68 -8.92
N TYR A 570 -31.42 -8.97 -8.81
CA TYR A 570 -32.77 -9.52 -8.73
C TYR A 570 -32.89 -10.42 -7.51
N GLU A 571 -33.74 -10.05 -6.57
CA GLU A 571 -34.08 -10.84 -5.39
C GLU A 571 -35.14 -11.87 -5.75
N PHE A 572 -34.75 -13.11 -6.06
CA PHE A 572 -35.67 -14.17 -6.45
C PHE A 572 -36.33 -14.87 -5.26
N MET A 573 -35.68 -14.84 -4.09
CA MET A 573 -36.20 -15.24 -2.78
C MET A 573 -35.76 -14.23 -1.72
N PRO A 574 -36.47 -14.10 -0.57
CA PRO A 574 -36.04 -13.19 0.51
C PRO A 574 -34.57 -13.42 0.89
N GLN A 575 -33.79 -12.34 0.88
CA GLN A 575 -32.35 -12.33 1.16
C GLN A 575 -31.49 -13.18 0.21
N ASN A 576 -32.00 -13.50 -0.99
CA ASN A 576 -31.27 -14.23 -2.02
C ASN A 576 -31.37 -13.51 -3.37
N SER A 577 -30.26 -13.02 -3.87
CA SER A 577 -30.19 -12.24 -5.09
C SER A 577 -29.12 -12.76 -6.04
N ILE A 578 -29.42 -12.63 -7.32
CA ILE A 578 -28.47 -12.81 -8.41
C ILE A 578 -28.30 -11.49 -9.16
N GLY A 579 -27.14 -11.26 -9.72
CA GLY A 579 -26.97 -10.03 -10.46
C GLY A 579 -25.84 -10.06 -11.47
N VAL A 580 -25.81 -8.99 -12.26
CA VAL A 580 -24.84 -8.75 -13.32
C VAL A 580 -24.32 -7.32 -13.25
N GLY A 581 -23.05 -7.13 -13.55
CA GLY A 581 -22.44 -5.82 -13.68
C GLY A 581 -21.65 -5.69 -14.98
N LEU A 582 -21.76 -4.53 -15.61
CA LEU A 582 -21.03 -4.13 -16.82
C LEU A 582 -20.37 -2.78 -16.54
N ASN A 583 -19.07 -2.76 -16.44
CA ASN A 583 -18.36 -1.57 -15.97
C ASN A 583 -17.14 -1.29 -16.82
N ARG A 584 -16.81 0.00 -16.97
CA ARG A 584 -15.51 0.47 -17.46
C ARG A 584 -14.81 1.29 -16.39
N TYR A 585 -13.54 1.01 -16.19
CA TYR A 585 -12.66 1.72 -15.26
C TYR A 585 -11.52 2.33 -16.04
N PHE A 586 -11.12 3.57 -15.70
CA PHE A 586 -9.90 4.16 -16.19
C PHE A 586 -8.83 4.13 -15.10
N GLY A 587 -7.61 3.75 -15.49
CA GLY A 587 -6.45 3.73 -14.62
C GLY A 587 -5.90 5.12 -14.37
N ARG A 588 -4.85 5.19 -13.55
CA ARG A 588 -4.16 6.44 -13.24
C ARG A 588 -3.21 6.83 -14.35
N ASN A 589 -3.11 8.14 -14.60
CA ASN A 589 -2.09 8.74 -15.42
C ASN A 589 -0.89 9.09 -14.52
N PHE A 590 0.19 8.30 -14.61
CA PHE A 590 1.38 8.54 -13.80
C PHE A 590 2.21 9.68 -14.38
N PHE A 591 2.31 10.80 -13.71
CA PHE A 591 3.21 11.88 -14.08
C PHE A 591 4.70 11.45 -14.04
N ALA A 592 4.97 10.28 -13.46
CA ALA A 592 6.28 9.63 -13.54
C ALA A 592 6.81 9.55 -14.97
N TYR A 593 5.96 9.31 -15.98
CA TYR A 593 6.39 9.22 -17.37
C TYR A 593 6.97 10.55 -17.87
N GLU A 594 6.35 11.69 -17.54
CA GLU A 594 6.88 13.02 -17.87
C GLU A 594 8.20 13.33 -17.16
N ILE A 595 8.30 12.92 -15.88
CA ILE A 595 9.54 13.06 -15.13
C ILE A 595 10.66 12.29 -15.82
N TYR A 596 10.43 11.03 -16.18
CA TYR A 596 11.46 10.18 -16.78
C TYR A 596 11.82 10.60 -18.21
N GLU A 597 10.89 11.15 -18.99
CA GLU A 597 11.20 11.77 -20.27
C GLU A 597 12.19 12.94 -20.13
N GLY A 598 12.00 13.77 -19.11
CA GLY A 598 12.87 14.90 -18.82
C GLY A 598 14.21 14.54 -18.19
N ILE A 599 14.39 13.29 -17.71
CA ILE A 599 15.65 12.82 -17.15
C ILE A 599 16.61 12.44 -18.29
N ARG A 600 17.17 13.42 -18.95
CA ARG A 600 18.29 13.23 -19.86
C ARG A 600 19.59 13.33 -19.09
N ALA A 601 20.04 12.21 -18.57
CA ALA A 601 21.27 12.21 -17.81
C ALA A 601 22.48 12.52 -18.69
N LYS A 602 23.06 13.63 -18.42
CA LYS A 602 24.35 14.00 -19.00
C LYS A 602 25.44 13.24 -18.25
N ARG A 603 26.14 12.38 -18.95
CA ARG A 603 27.32 11.67 -18.47
C ARG A 603 28.55 12.10 -19.25
N LYS A 604 29.63 12.36 -18.53
CA LYS A 604 30.96 12.57 -19.13
C LYS A 604 31.86 11.39 -18.73
N THR A 605 32.48 10.75 -19.71
CA THR A 605 33.44 9.69 -19.45
C THR A 605 34.81 10.14 -19.95
N CYS A 606 35.81 10.10 -19.10
CA CYS A 606 37.20 10.43 -19.40
C CYS A 606 38.12 9.29 -18.98
N PHE A 607 39.27 9.23 -19.59
CA PHE A 607 40.30 8.21 -19.31
C PHE A 607 41.59 8.84 -18.87
N ARG A 608 42.47 8.06 -18.27
CA ARG A 608 43.88 8.34 -18.06
C ARG A 608 44.71 7.12 -18.42
N SER A 609 45.88 7.34 -18.99
CA SER A 609 46.79 6.26 -19.44
C SER A 609 47.81 5.84 -18.37
N SER A 610 48.10 6.72 -17.40
CA SER A 610 49.05 6.47 -16.33
C SER A 610 48.48 6.76 -14.93
N PRO A 611 48.99 6.18 -13.86
CA PRO A 611 48.55 6.47 -12.50
C PRO A 611 48.82 7.90 -12.04
N SER A 612 49.79 8.61 -12.63
CA SER A 612 50.10 10.02 -12.35
C SER A 612 49.36 11.00 -13.27
N GLY A 613 48.67 10.49 -14.30
CA GLY A 613 47.93 11.32 -15.27
C GLY A 613 46.57 11.73 -14.78
N ASP A 614 46.06 12.85 -15.27
CA ASP A 614 44.71 13.32 -15.02
C ASP A 614 43.69 12.63 -15.94
N PHE A 615 42.42 12.58 -15.50
CA PHE A 615 41.31 12.03 -16.27
C PHE A 615 40.82 13.03 -17.34
N VAL A 616 41.66 13.29 -18.33
CA VAL A 616 41.43 14.25 -19.41
C VAL A 616 41.48 13.64 -20.79
N GLU A 617 41.93 12.38 -20.90
CA GLU A 617 42.12 11.69 -22.18
C GLU A 617 40.80 11.13 -22.69
N LYS A 618 40.62 11.16 -24.02
CA LYS A 618 39.49 10.57 -24.75
C LYS A 618 38.12 10.85 -24.08
N CYS A 619 37.95 12.07 -23.57
CA CYS A 619 36.69 12.48 -22.96
C CYS A 619 35.55 12.44 -23.99
N ARG A 620 34.47 11.75 -23.58
CA ARG A 620 33.23 11.69 -24.36
C ARG A 620 32.08 12.15 -23.50
N ASN A 621 31.25 13.02 -24.05
CA ASN A 621 29.96 13.36 -23.45
C ASN A 621 28.91 12.40 -23.99
N PHE A 622 28.16 11.80 -23.09
CA PHE A 622 27.00 11.00 -23.45
C PHE A 622 25.79 11.74 -22.89
N ALA A 623 24.80 11.98 -23.71
CA ALA A 623 23.45 12.23 -23.26
C ALA A 623 22.74 10.88 -23.39
N ASN A 624 22.19 10.35 -22.34
CA ASN A 624 21.18 9.32 -22.53
C ASN A 624 20.03 10.00 -23.27
N ASP A 625 19.69 9.47 -24.43
CA ASP A 625 18.56 9.93 -25.20
C ASP A 625 17.29 9.47 -24.49
N GLY A 626 17.02 9.89 -23.30
CA GLY A 626 15.88 9.67 -22.44
C GLY A 626 14.73 8.79 -22.97
N HIS A 627 13.73 8.59 -22.16
CA HIS A 627 12.48 7.99 -22.66
C HIS A 627 11.70 9.07 -23.39
N ALA A 628 11.31 8.83 -24.64
CA ALA A 628 10.38 9.70 -25.33
C ALA A 628 8.94 9.28 -25.00
N ILE A 629 8.09 10.23 -24.63
CA ILE A 629 6.67 10.00 -24.53
C ILE A 629 6.07 10.18 -25.93
N SER A 630 5.54 9.08 -26.48
CA SER A 630 4.51 9.21 -27.50
C SER A 630 3.23 9.67 -26.79
N ARG A 631 2.29 10.31 -27.49
CA ARG A 631 0.99 10.72 -26.91
C ARG A 631 0.30 9.51 -26.27
N LEU A 632 0.52 9.32 -24.96
CA LEU A 632 -0.03 8.19 -24.21
C LEU A 632 -1.53 8.39 -23.97
N LYS A 633 -2.29 7.30 -24.12
CA LYS A 633 -3.70 7.23 -23.75
C LYS A 633 -3.84 6.71 -22.33
N THR A 634 -4.89 7.14 -21.65
CA THR A 634 -5.23 6.58 -20.34
C THR A 634 -5.56 5.09 -20.47
N PRO A 635 -4.93 4.22 -19.67
CA PRO A 635 -5.29 2.80 -19.62
C PRO A 635 -6.73 2.61 -19.14
N TYR A 636 -7.43 1.60 -19.66
CA TYR A 636 -8.77 1.28 -19.19
C TYR A 636 -8.99 -0.22 -19.09
N GLU A 637 -9.99 -0.60 -18.29
CA GLU A 637 -10.41 -1.98 -18.08
C GLU A 637 -11.91 -2.13 -18.22
N ASP A 638 -12.35 -3.07 -19.05
CA ASP A 638 -13.73 -3.48 -19.19
C ASP A 638 -14.00 -4.69 -18.28
N GLU A 639 -15.06 -4.63 -17.49
CA GLU A 639 -15.48 -5.65 -16.55
C GLU A 639 -16.87 -6.18 -16.87
N LEU A 640 -17.00 -7.51 -16.89
CA LEU A 640 -18.26 -8.24 -16.74
C LEU A 640 -18.20 -8.99 -15.42
N SER A 641 -19.18 -8.78 -14.55
CA SER A 641 -19.34 -9.54 -13.31
C SER A 641 -20.68 -10.22 -13.25
N LEU A 642 -20.72 -11.44 -12.70
CA LEU A 642 -21.92 -12.14 -12.31
C LEU A 642 -21.80 -12.47 -10.84
N PHE A 643 -22.87 -12.31 -10.07
CA PHE A 643 -22.83 -12.60 -8.64
C PHE A 643 -24.13 -13.24 -8.14
N TYR A 644 -24.01 -13.99 -7.10
CA TYR A 644 -25.08 -14.49 -6.24
C TYR A 644 -24.72 -14.18 -4.82
N ASP A 645 -25.59 -13.51 -4.10
CA ASP A 645 -25.51 -13.26 -2.66
C ASP A 645 -26.78 -13.79 -2.03
N GLY A 646 -26.63 -14.59 -0.97
CA GLY A 646 -27.79 -15.23 -0.36
C GLY A 646 -27.57 -15.63 1.10
N ARG A 647 -28.72 -15.82 1.77
CA ARG A 647 -28.78 -16.34 3.13
C ARG A 647 -29.76 -17.50 3.19
N LEU A 648 -29.32 -18.61 3.77
CA LEU A 648 -30.11 -19.81 4.00
C LEU A 648 -29.77 -20.38 5.38
N ASP A 649 -30.78 -20.61 6.23
CA ASP A 649 -30.64 -21.26 7.55
C ASP A 649 -29.48 -20.73 8.41
N GLY A 650 -29.33 -19.42 8.50
CA GLY A 650 -28.26 -18.80 9.30
C GLY A 650 -26.87 -18.80 8.67
N VAL A 651 -26.77 -19.23 7.40
CA VAL A 651 -25.52 -19.21 6.63
C VAL A 651 -25.62 -18.21 5.49
N LYS A 652 -24.62 -17.37 5.30
CA LYS A 652 -24.49 -16.47 4.15
C LYS A 652 -23.58 -17.09 3.10
N PHE A 653 -23.99 -16.97 1.84
CA PHE A 653 -23.27 -17.46 0.68
C PHE A 653 -23.03 -16.32 -0.31
N ALA A 654 -21.86 -16.27 -0.89
CA ALA A 654 -21.57 -15.40 -2.03
C ALA A 654 -20.81 -16.19 -3.09
N LEU A 655 -21.27 -16.09 -4.33
CA LEU A 655 -20.57 -16.61 -5.50
C LEU A 655 -20.39 -15.47 -6.49
N GLN A 656 -19.17 -15.26 -6.96
CA GLN A 656 -18.85 -14.21 -7.89
C GLN A 656 -17.98 -14.72 -9.03
N TYR A 657 -18.31 -14.32 -10.24
CA TYR A 657 -17.48 -14.43 -11.43
C TYR A 657 -17.15 -13.05 -11.95
N VAL A 658 -15.88 -12.77 -12.15
CA VAL A 658 -15.39 -11.50 -12.71
C VAL A 658 -14.53 -11.81 -13.93
N ASN A 659 -14.86 -11.18 -15.06
CA ASN A 659 -14.05 -11.22 -16.28
C ASN A 659 -13.59 -9.79 -16.61
N ARG A 660 -12.29 -9.56 -16.60
CA ARG A 660 -11.66 -8.26 -16.85
C ARG A 660 -10.73 -8.28 -18.03
N SER A 661 -10.70 -7.19 -18.77
CA SER A 661 -9.79 -6.99 -19.89
C SER A 661 -9.27 -5.56 -19.91
N SER A 662 -8.01 -5.38 -19.54
CA SER A 662 -7.32 -4.09 -19.60
C SER A 662 -6.70 -3.87 -20.97
N LYS A 663 -6.74 -2.62 -21.42
CA LYS A 663 -6.14 -2.15 -22.67
C LYS A 663 -5.40 -0.83 -22.41
N ASN A 664 -4.50 -0.49 -23.33
CA ASN A 664 -3.69 0.72 -23.30
C ASN A 664 -2.79 0.81 -22.06
N GLU A 665 -2.47 -0.29 -21.37
CA GLU A 665 -1.48 -0.23 -20.29
C GLU A 665 -0.13 0.21 -20.85
N VAL A 666 0.54 1.08 -20.10
CA VAL A 666 1.79 1.68 -20.56
C VAL A 666 2.93 0.70 -20.39
N THR A 667 3.67 0.53 -21.48
CA THR A 667 4.89 -0.27 -21.54
C THR A 667 5.96 0.52 -22.25
N SER A 668 7.19 0.06 -22.24
CA SER A 668 8.25 0.71 -23.01
C SER A 668 8.76 -0.21 -24.12
N ARG A 669 9.21 0.40 -25.19
CA ARG A 669 9.79 -0.28 -26.34
C ARG A 669 11.13 0.37 -26.72
N PHE A 670 12.15 -0.45 -26.89
CA PHE A 670 13.45 -0.03 -27.38
C PHE A 670 13.38 0.35 -28.87
N VAL A 671 13.93 1.51 -29.20
CA VAL A 671 14.09 1.99 -30.56
C VAL A 671 15.60 1.99 -30.90
N PRO A 672 16.03 1.15 -31.82
CA PRO A 672 17.43 1.11 -32.22
C PRO A 672 17.85 2.42 -32.89
N LYS A 673 19.13 2.68 -32.89
CA LYS A 673 19.71 3.87 -33.52
C LYS A 673 19.34 3.96 -35.03
N ILE A 674 18.71 5.07 -35.41
CA ILE A 674 18.35 5.39 -36.79
C ILE A 674 18.98 6.73 -37.15
N LYS A 675 19.96 6.70 -38.10
CA LYS A 675 20.71 7.90 -38.54
C LYS A 675 21.26 8.75 -37.38
N ASP A 676 20.74 9.94 -37.19
CA ASP A 676 21.20 10.90 -36.18
C ASP A 676 20.52 10.80 -34.82
N VAL A 677 19.52 9.91 -34.71
CA VAL A 677 18.81 9.64 -33.44
C VAL A 677 19.46 8.43 -32.78
N GLY A 678 19.96 8.60 -31.54
CA GLY A 678 20.59 7.53 -30.78
C GLY A 678 19.57 6.45 -30.38
N GLU A 679 20.06 5.35 -29.81
CA GLU A 679 19.23 4.34 -29.21
C GLU A 679 18.44 4.94 -28.02
N HIS A 680 17.13 4.74 -27.98
CA HIS A 680 16.27 5.26 -26.92
C HIS A 680 15.05 4.36 -26.70
N ASP A 681 14.45 4.48 -25.53
CA ASP A 681 13.19 3.84 -25.22
C ASP A 681 12.03 4.80 -25.45
N ILE A 682 10.91 4.28 -25.94
CA ILE A 682 9.66 5.03 -26.06
C ILE A 682 8.57 4.36 -25.23
N TYR A 683 7.77 5.16 -24.53
CA TYR A 683 6.57 4.68 -23.89
C TYR A 683 5.45 4.47 -24.90
N THR A 684 4.75 3.34 -24.80
CA THR A 684 3.66 2.94 -25.69
C THR A 684 2.47 2.42 -24.91
N ASN A 685 1.29 2.38 -25.52
CA ASN A 685 0.07 1.80 -24.96
C ASN A 685 -0.20 0.36 -25.45
N GLU A 686 0.86 -0.44 -25.60
CA GLU A 686 0.78 -1.82 -26.13
C GLU A 686 0.46 -2.86 -25.04
N GLY A 687 0.49 -2.46 -23.77
CA GLY A 687 0.20 -3.33 -22.63
C GLY A 687 -1.26 -3.79 -22.62
N LYS A 688 -1.44 -5.09 -22.35
CA LYS A 688 -2.75 -5.75 -22.23
C LYS A 688 -2.70 -6.74 -21.07
N ASN A 689 -3.78 -6.76 -20.30
CA ASN A 689 -3.97 -7.73 -19.23
C ASN A 689 -5.41 -8.28 -19.30
N SER A 690 -5.59 -9.54 -18.97
CA SER A 690 -6.92 -10.12 -18.82
C SER A 690 -6.95 -11.10 -17.66
N ALA A 691 -8.04 -11.09 -16.92
CA ALA A 691 -8.23 -11.97 -15.77
C ALA A 691 -9.65 -12.50 -15.71
N LYS A 692 -9.80 -13.78 -15.35
CA LYS A 692 -11.07 -14.43 -15.05
C LYS A 692 -10.98 -15.00 -13.65
N ILE A 693 -11.84 -14.54 -12.79
CA ILE A 693 -11.82 -14.84 -11.36
C ILE A 693 -13.15 -15.43 -10.93
N TRP A 694 -13.10 -16.53 -10.22
CA TRP A 694 -14.22 -17.14 -9.51
C TRP A 694 -13.97 -17.03 -8.02
N THR A 695 -14.92 -16.52 -7.28
CA THR A 695 -14.86 -16.44 -5.83
C THR A 695 -16.11 -17.03 -5.25
N PHE A 696 -15.95 -17.93 -4.29
CA PHE A 696 -17.02 -18.47 -3.47
C PHE A 696 -16.71 -18.16 -2.02
N SER A 697 -17.67 -17.66 -1.27
CA SER A 697 -17.55 -17.42 0.17
C SER A 697 -18.77 -17.97 0.89
N VAL A 698 -18.53 -18.53 2.07
CA VAL A 698 -19.56 -19.00 2.97
C VAL A 698 -19.19 -18.58 4.39
N GLN A 699 -20.15 -18.03 5.13
CA GLN A 699 -19.96 -17.57 6.51
C GLN A 699 -21.24 -17.75 7.32
N ASN A 700 -21.13 -17.92 8.63
CA ASN A 700 -22.28 -17.87 9.50
C ASN A 700 -22.88 -16.46 9.54
N ALA A 701 -24.19 -16.34 9.52
CA ALA A 701 -24.89 -15.04 9.55
C ALA A 701 -24.91 -14.41 10.95
N SER A 702 -24.84 -15.25 11.97
CA SER A 702 -24.75 -14.88 13.40
C SER A 702 -23.72 -15.79 14.06
N PRO A 703 -23.04 -15.37 15.14
CA PRO A 703 -22.10 -16.24 15.85
C PRO A 703 -22.76 -17.57 16.25
N ILE A 704 -22.06 -18.68 16.00
CA ILE A 704 -22.47 -20.02 16.42
C ILE A 704 -22.02 -20.20 17.85
N GLU A 705 -22.96 -20.47 18.76
CA GLU A 705 -22.67 -20.68 20.15
C GLU A 705 -22.45 -22.17 20.43
N ILE A 706 -21.26 -22.53 20.91
CA ILE A 706 -20.85 -23.90 21.25
C ILE A 706 -20.22 -23.83 22.64
N PHE A 707 -20.84 -24.47 23.65
CA PHE A 707 -20.38 -24.43 25.04
C PHE A 707 -20.13 -23.00 25.57
N ASP A 708 -21.10 -22.11 25.39
CA ASP A 708 -21.03 -20.68 25.76
C ASP A 708 -19.93 -19.87 25.03
N VAL A 709 -19.28 -20.45 24.02
CA VAL A 709 -18.29 -19.80 23.17
C VAL A 709 -18.93 -19.35 21.89
N LYS A 710 -18.85 -18.05 21.59
CA LYS A 710 -19.31 -17.47 20.32
C LYS A 710 -18.27 -17.64 19.24
N ASN A 711 -18.64 -18.32 18.16
CA ASN A 711 -17.75 -18.66 17.05
C ASN A 711 -18.23 -18.00 15.77
N ASP A 712 -17.33 -17.29 15.10
CA ASP A 712 -17.50 -16.77 13.74
C ASP A 712 -16.56 -17.49 12.78
N LEU A 713 -17.13 -18.01 11.70
CA LEU A 713 -16.41 -18.79 10.69
C LEU A 713 -16.67 -18.21 9.29
N GLU A 714 -15.62 -18.10 8.50
CA GLU A 714 -15.73 -17.75 7.09
C GLU A 714 -14.76 -18.60 6.28
N LEU A 715 -15.26 -19.22 5.21
CA LEU A 715 -14.47 -19.92 4.19
C LEU A 715 -14.60 -19.15 2.87
N SER A 716 -13.49 -18.82 2.22
CA SER A 716 -13.49 -18.30 0.88
C SER A 716 -12.57 -19.09 -0.05
N LEU A 717 -13.04 -19.32 -1.27
CA LEU A 717 -12.32 -20.01 -2.33
C LEU A 717 -12.18 -19.07 -3.52
N THR A 718 -10.98 -18.92 -4.05
CA THR A 718 -10.72 -18.08 -5.23
C THR A 718 -9.96 -18.88 -6.28
N HIS A 719 -10.45 -18.86 -7.52
CA HIS A 719 -9.76 -19.39 -8.69
C HIS A 719 -9.51 -18.28 -9.69
N THR A 720 -8.26 -18.08 -10.09
CA THR A 720 -7.84 -17.02 -11.00
C THR A 720 -7.15 -17.59 -12.24
N ARG A 721 -7.54 -17.10 -13.41
CA ARG A 721 -6.80 -17.27 -14.67
C ARG A 721 -6.39 -15.89 -15.16
N LYS A 722 -5.10 -15.68 -15.40
CA LYS A 722 -4.53 -14.40 -15.81
C LYS A 722 -3.67 -14.56 -17.06
N LYS A 723 -3.76 -13.57 -17.97
CA LYS A 723 -2.86 -13.43 -19.11
C LYS A 723 -2.44 -11.97 -19.20
N ARG A 724 -1.15 -11.71 -19.40
CA ARG A 724 -0.57 -10.38 -19.50
C ARG A 724 0.61 -10.43 -20.46
N ASN A 725 0.83 -9.38 -21.23
CA ASN A 725 1.91 -9.29 -22.22
C ASN A 725 3.11 -8.44 -21.75
N PHE A 726 3.14 -8.01 -20.50
CA PHE A 726 4.25 -7.26 -19.88
C PHE A 726 4.48 -7.77 -18.46
N THR A 727 5.61 -7.48 -17.83
CA THR A 727 5.99 -8.02 -16.52
C THR A 727 5.84 -7.02 -15.38
N ASP A 728 6.22 -5.76 -15.55
CA ASP A 728 6.27 -4.77 -14.46
C ASP A 728 5.95 -3.35 -14.95
N PHE A 729 5.89 -2.39 -14.01
CA PHE A 729 5.81 -0.95 -14.29
C PHE A 729 7.06 -0.51 -15.06
N MET A 730 6.87 0.19 -16.18
CA MET A 730 7.96 0.60 -17.08
C MET A 730 8.81 -0.59 -17.59
N ASP A 731 8.15 -1.72 -17.91
CA ASP A 731 8.83 -2.86 -18.51
C ASP A 731 9.43 -2.49 -19.88
N TYR A 732 10.72 -2.71 -20.01
CA TYR A 732 11.48 -2.45 -21.23
C TYR A 732 11.51 -3.71 -22.11
N GLU A 733 11.58 -3.53 -23.42
CA GLU A 733 11.91 -4.60 -24.34
C GLU A 733 10.86 -5.69 -24.53
N MET A 734 9.58 -5.30 -24.62
CA MET A 734 8.51 -6.26 -24.93
C MET A 734 8.73 -7.04 -26.22
N ASP A 735 9.41 -6.44 -27.19
CA ASP A 735 9.73 -7.07 -28.49
C ASP A 735 11.04 -7.88 -28.47
N GLU A 736 11.73 -7.94 -27.34
CA GLU A 736 12.94 -8.74 -27.19
C GLU A 736 12.64 -10.22 -27.43
N ASP A 737 13.52 -10.85 -28.19
CA ASP A 737 13.50 -12.30 -28.37
C ASP A 737 14.14 -12.96 -27.15
N VAL A 738 13.46 -13.93 -26.59
CA VAL A 738 13.91 -14.71 -25.43
C VAL A 738 13.81 -16.20 -25.72
N LEU A 739 14.64 -17.00 -25.07
CA LEU A 739 14.50 -18.46 -25.07
C LEU A 739 13.59 -18.87 -23.90
N TYR A 740 12.42 -19.38 -24.20
CA TYR A 740 11.49 -19.89 -23.21
C TYR A 740 11.33 -21.42 -23.36
N ASN A 741 11.78 -22.17 -22.33
CA ASN A 741 11.85 -23.65 -22.37
C ASN A 741 12.53 -24.18 -23.63
N GLY A 742 13.54 -23.51 -24.14
CA GLY A 742 14.27 -23.87 -25.36
C GLY A 742 13.68 -23.35 -26.67
N ALA A 743 12.49 -22.74 -26.67
CA ALA A 743 11.88 -22.14 -27.84
C ALA A 743 12.13 -20.62 -27.86
N LYS A 744 12.47 -20.08 -29.03
CA LYS A 744 12.61 -18.63 -29.23
C LYS A 744 11.23 -18.00 -29.37
N ILE A 745 10.88 -17.09 -28.46
CA ILE A 745 9.60 -16.36 -28.44
C ILE A 745 9.85 -14.88 -28.13
N LYS A 746 8.83 -14.04 -28.36
CA LYS A 746 8.84 -12.66 -27.86
C LYS A 746 8.61 -12.64 -26.35
N LYS A 747 9.31 -11.78 -25.62
CA LYS A 747 9.16 -11.58 -24.17
C LYS A 747 7.71 -11.30 -23.77
N SER A 748 6.96 -10.57 -24.59
CA SER A 748 5.52 -10.30 -24.42
C SER A 748 4.63 -11.57 -24.41
N LYS A 749 5.16 -12.72 -24.83
CA LYS A 749 4.45 -14.02 -24.81
C LYS A 749 4.78 -14.88 -23.60
N LEU A 750 5.66 -14.40 -22.71
CA LEU A 750 5.95 -15.11 -21.45
C LEU A 750 4.69 -15.19 -20.57
N PRO A 751 4.49 -16.29 -19.84
CA PRO A 751 3.37 -16.40 -18.92
C PRO A 751 3.51 -15.42 -17.75
N ALA A 752 2.40 -14.81 -17.35
CA ALA A 752 2.36 -13.94 -16.18
C ALA A 752 2.45 -14.79 -14.90
N THR A 753 3.51 -14.62 -14.11
CA THR A 753 3.74 -15.38 -12.88
C THR A 753 3.76 -14.50 -11.62
N ASP A 754 3.93 -13.20 -11.75
CA ASP A 754 3.95 -12.27 -10.63
C ASP A 754 2.54 -11.98 -10.11
N TYR A 755 2.39 -11.92 -8.78
CA TYR A 755 1.10 -11.69 -8.11
C TYR A 755 0.01 -12.64 -8.63
N PHE A 756 0.38 -13.90 -8.86
CA PHE A 756 -0.52 -14.87 -9.46
C PHE A 756 -0.61 -16.15 -8.64
N GLU A 757 -1.79 -16.35 -8.06
CA GLU A 757 -2.18 -17.54 -7.33
C GLU A 757 -3.38 -18.18 -8.06
N PRO A 758 -3.19 -19.28 -8.81
CA PRO A 758 -4.27 -19.89 -9.58
C PRO A 758 -5.44 -20.34 -8.72
N PHE A 759 -5.16 -20.84 -7.52
CA PHE A 759 -6.17 -21.27 -6.57
C PHE A 759 -5.76 -20.91 -5.16
N ARG A 760 -6.70 -20.34 -4.41
CA ARG A 760 -6.53 -19.96 -3.02
C ARG A 760 -7.79 -20.31 -2.22
N ALA A 761 -7.60 -20.84 -1.01
CA ALA A 761 -8.66 -21.01 -0.03
C ALA A 761 -8.25 -20.34 1.29
N ASN A 762 -9.17 -19.61 1.91
CA ASN A 762 -8.95 -19.00 3.23
C ASN A 762 -10.09 -19.45 4.14
N LEU A 763 -9.73 -19.95 5.32
CA LEU A 763 -10.65 -20.20 6.42
C LEU A 763 -10.25 -19.29 7.58
N THR A 764 -11.15 -18.43 7.99
CA THR A 764 -10.99 -17.60 9.20
C THR A 764 -11.96 -18.08 10.27
N HIS A 765 -11.49 -18.08 11.50
CA HIS A 765 -12.26 -18.45 12.67
C HIS A 765 -11.95 -17.52 13.83
N LEU A 766 -12.97 -16.98 14.45
CA LEU A 766 -12.87 -16.24 15.70
C LEU A 766 -13.71 -16.95 16.76
N ALA A 767 -13.09 -17.30 17.87
CA ALA A 767 -13.76 -17.81 19.06
C ALA A 767 -13.66 -16.77 20.18
N ASN A 768 -14.79 -16.43 20.78
CA ASN A 768 -14.89 -15.45 21.86
C ASN A 768 -15.31 -16.13 23.16
N PHE A 769 -14.36 -16.26 24.09
CA PHE A 769 -14.53 -16.84 25.44
C PHE A 769 -14.74 -15.74 26.52
N GLY A 770 -15.24 -14.58 26.13
CA GLY A 770 -15.36 -13.42 27.01
C GLY A 770 -14.05 -12.64 27.13
N ALA A 771 -13.27 -12.85 28.19
CA ALA A 771 -11.99 -12.19 28.39
C ALA A 771 -10.90 -12.63 27.39
N VAL A 772 -11.04 -13.80 26.78
CA VAL A 772 -10.09 -14.37 25.82
C VAL A 772 -10.73 -14.48 24.45
N LYS A 773 -10.04 -13.97 23.45
CA LYS A 773 -10.41 -14.12 22.03
C LYS A 773 -9.32 -14.91 21.30
N LEU A 774 -9.73 -15.94 20.57
CA LEU A 774 -8.87 -16.75 19.73
C LEU A 774 -9.21 -16.51 18.26
N SER A 775 -8.26 -16.04 17.47
CA SER A 775 -8.41 -15.86 16.01
C SER A 775 -7.53 -16.86 15.29
N ASN A 776 -8.08 -17.53 14.28
CA ASN A 776 -7.35 -18.45 13.43
C ASN A 776 -7.53 -18.06 11.97
N SER A 777 -6.47 -18.15 11.19
CA SER A 777 -6.45 -17.95 9.74
C SER A 777 -5.70 -19.09 9.08
N LEU A 778 -6.42 -19.93 8.35
CA LEU A 778 -5.86 -21.03 7.57
C LEU A 778 -5.94 -20.67 6.09
N ARG A 779 -4.78 -20.56 5.42
CA ARG A 779 -4.67 -20.15 4.02
C ARG A 779 -4.01 -21.24 3.21
N PHE A 780 -4.76 -21.81 2.28
CA PHE A 780 -4.24 -22.77 1.29
C PHE A 780 -3.93 -22.07 -0.02
N TYR A 781 -2.78 -22.35 -0.57
CA TYR A 781 -2.29 -21.88 -1.86
C TYR A 781 -2.08 -23.05 -2.80
N GLY A 782 -2.71 -23.01 -3.97
CA GLY A 782 -2.59 -24.03 -4.98
C GLY A 782 -1.22 -24.05 -5.64
N ARG A 783 -0.98 -25.06 -6.46
CA ARG A 783 0.23 -25.13 -7.28
C ARG A 783 0.28 -23.95 -8.24
N SER A 784 1.46 -23.37 -8.39
CA SER A 784 1.68 -22.28 -9.33
C SER A 784 2.98 -22.46 -10.11
N LYS A 785 3.22 -21.56 -11.05
CA LYS A 785 4.43 -21.54 -11.87
C LYS A 785 5.23 -20.29 -11.54
N ALA A 786 6.55 -20.40 -11.61
CA ALA A 786 7.48 -19.28 -11.55
C ALA A 786 8.32 -19.28 -12.82
N LEU A 787 8.67 -18.10 -13.31
CA LEU A 787 9.68 -17.95 -14.36
C LEU A 787 11.04 -17.80 -13.69
N VAL A 788 11.95 -18.67 -14.05
CA VAL A 788 13.35 -18.61 -13.65
C VAL A 788 14.16 -18.27 -14.88
N GLY A 789 14.87 -17.15 -14.86
CA GLY A 789 15.57 -16.68 -16.03
C GLY A 789 16.87 -15.95 -15.71
N GLY A 790 17.67 -15.74 -16.72
CA GLY A 790 18.90 -14.99 -16.66
C GLY A 790 19.54 -14.83 -18.02
N TRP A 791 20.45 -13.90 -18.14
CA TRP A 791 21.22 -13.66 -19.36
C TRP A 791 22.13 -14.82 -19.68
N SER A 792 22.11 -15.28 -20.94
CA SER A 792 23.05 -16.27 -21.48
C SER A 792 24.08 -15.59 -22.36
N GLY A 793 25.32 -15.58 -21.91
CA GLY A 793 26.43 -15.05 -22.72
C GLY A 793 26.68 -15.85 -24.00
N LYS A 794 26.36 -17.17 -23.99
CA LYS A 794 26.47 -18.04 -25.13
C LYS A 794 25.43 -17.71 -26.22
N ASP A 795 24.18 -17.51 -25.80
CA ASP A 795 23.07 -17.28 -26.73
C ASP A 795 22.83 -15.79 -26.99
N GLN A 796 23.52 -14.89 -26.25
CA GLN A 796 23.36 -13.44 -26.31
C GLN A 796 21.90 -13.00 -26.14
N MET A 797 21.15 -13.70 -25.26
CA MET A 797 19.73 -13.43 -24.96
C MET A 797 19.34 -13.92 -23.57
N TYR A 798 18.18 -13.49 -23.09
CA TYR A 798 17.61 -13.99 -21.86
C TYR A 798 17.01 -15.39 -22.08
N ILE A 799 17.30 -16.29 -21.15
CA ILE A 799 16.71 -17.62 -21.11
C ILE A 799 15.76 -17.69 -19.93
N TYR A 800 14.53 -18.15 -20.19
CA TYR A 800 13.52 -18.41 -19.19
C TYR A 800 13.09 -19.88 -19.20
N LYS A 801 12.92 -20.43 -17.98
CA LYS A 801 12.38 -21.77 -17.77
C LYS A 801 11.21 -21.68 -16.78
N GLU A 802 10.21 -22.52 -16.98
CA GLU A 802 9.16 -22.70 -15.98
C GLU A 802 9.64 -23.58 -14.82
N ALA A 803 9.50 -23.07 -13.61
CA ALA A 803 9.60 -23.86 -12.39
C ALA A 803 8.21 -23.99 -11.75
N LYS A 804 7.90 -25.15 -11.20
CA LYS A 804 6.63 -25.41 -10.50
C LYS A 804 6.83 -25.19 -9.01
N THR A 805 5.93 -24.45 -8.37
CA THR A 805 5.86 -24.34 -6.91
C THR A 805 4.75 -25.26 -6.40
N PRO A 806 5.03 -26.14 -5.41
CA PRO A 806 4.03 -27.00 -4.82
C PRO A 806 2.96 -26.21 -4.07
N SER A 807 1.80 -26.82 -3.86
CA SER A 807 0.78 -26.28 -2.98
C SER A 807 1.22 -26.34 -1.51
N TYR A 808 0.71 -25.38 -0.72
CA TYR A 808 1.01 -25.30 0.71
C TYR A 808 -0.12 -24.65 1.50
N THR A 809 -0.13 -24.91 2.80
CA THR A 809 -1.08 -24.34 3.75
C THR A 809 -0.32 -23.58 4.85
N ILE A 810 -0.76 -22.39 5.18
CA ILE A 810 -0.26 -21.59 6.29
C ILE A 810 -1.39 -21.43 7.31
N TRP A 811 -1.10 -21.72 8.56
CA TRP A 811 -2.00 -21.46 9.68
C TRP A 811 -1.39 -20.41 10.59
N ASP A 812 -2.10 -19.30 10.77
CA ASP A 812 -1.75 -18.26 11.73
C ASP A 812 -2.82 -18.25 12.84
N ALA A 813 -2.40 -18.05 14.08
CA ALA A 813 -3.25 -17.98 15.25
C ALA A 813 -2.92 -16.73 16.08
N LYS A 814 -3.93 -16.10 16.66
CA LYS A 814 -3.78 -14.96 17.59
C LYS A 814 -4.63 -15.19 18.81
N ILE A 815 -4.04 -15.04 19.97
CA ILE A 815 -4.69 -15.08 21.27
C ILE A 815 -4.64 -13.68 21.86
N ASN A 816 -5.80 -13.14 22.21
CA ASN A 816 -5.91 -11.83 22.85
C ASN A 816 -6.69 -11.99 24.14
N THR A 817 -6.16 -11.50 25.25
CA THR A 817 -6.84 -11.52 26.56
C THR A 817 -6.87 -10.12 27.15
N GLU A 818 -8.03 -9.75 27.70
CA GLU A 818 -8.22 -8.49 28.41
C GLU A 818 -8.59 -8.79 29.86
N VAL A 819 -7.92 -8.11 30.79
CA VAL A 819 -8.13 -8.27 32.24
C VAL A 819 -8.47 -6.90 32.83
N PRO A 820 -9.58 -6.77 33.56
CA PRO A 820 -9.89 -5.54 34.26
C PRO A 820 -8.83 -5.27 35.35
N LEU A 821 -8.40 -4.03 35.43
CA LEU A 821 -7.48 -3.49 36.39
C LEU A 821 -8.24 -2.50 37.30
N TYR A 822 -7.53 -1.88 38.24
CA TYR A 822 -8.11 -0.90 39.13
C TYR A 822 -8.52 0.40 38.39
N GLY A 823 -9.65 1.03 38.79
CA GLY A 823 -10.03 2.37 38.29
C GLY A 823 -10.53 2.42 36.84
N GLY A 824 -11.14 1.35 36.33
CA GLY A 824 -11.65 1.31 34.95
C GLY A 824 -10.60 0.99 33.89
N LEU A 825 -9.35 0.87 34.28
CA LEU A 825 -8.27 0.41 33.41
C LEU A 825 -8.45 -1.06 33.05
N ARG A 826 -8.09 -1.42 31.80
CA ARG A 826 -8.02 -2.79 31.29
C ARG A 826 -6.62 -3.08 30.76
N GLY A 827 -5.96 -4.06 31.37
CA GLY A 827 -4.72 -4.61 30.81
C GLY A 827 -5.04 -5.57 29.69
N PHE A 828 -4.20 -5.66 28.68
CA PHE A 828 -4.32 -6.69 27.66
C PHE A 828 -2.98 -7.30 27.27
N VAL A 829 -3.03 -8.57 26.87
CA VAL A 829 -1.90 -9.28 26.28
C VAL A 829 -2.37 -9.96 25.01
N SER A 830 -1.59 -9.80 23.93
CA SER A 830 -1.82 -10.45 22.65
C SER A 830 -0.59 -11.28 22.26
N LEU A 831 -0.82 -12.51 21.80
CA LEU A 831 0.18 -13.41 21.27
C LEU A 831 -0.20 -13.78 19.83
N ASP A 832 0.60 -13.33 18.85
CA ASP A 832 0.46 -13.75 17.45
C ASP A 832 1.44 -14.89 17.15
N ILE A 833 0.95 -15.96 16.57
CA ILE A 833 1.73 -17.13 16.12
C ILE A 833 1.53 -17.25 14.62
N ASN A 834 2.51 -16.82 13.84
CA ASN A 834 2.47 -16.97 12.39
C ASN A 834 3.08 -18.31 11.98
N ASN A 835 2.47 -18.96 10.99
CA ASN A 835 2.87 -20.27 10.47
C ASN A 835 3.02 -21.31 11.60
N VAL A 836 1.94 -21.53 12.34
CA VAL A 836 1.86 -22.45 13.51
C VAL A 836 2.46 -23.81 13.20
N LEU A 837 2.20 -24.35 11.99
CA LEU A 837 2.71 -25.65 11.53
C LEU A 837 4.17 -25.64 11.11
N ASN A 838 4.83 -24.47 11.13
CA ASN A 838 6.19 -24.28 10.62
C ASN A 838 6.36 -24.85 9.19
N LYS A 839 5.37 -24.62 8.32
CA LYS A 839 5.34 -25.15 6.96
C LYS A 839 6.44 -24.48 6.12
N LYS A 840 7.31 -25.29 5.52
CA LYS A 840 8.29 -24.84 4.53
C LYS A 840 7.56 -24.69 3.18
N TYR A 841 7.63 -23.51 2.56
CA TYR A 841 7.05 -23.23 1.26
C TYR A 841 7.97 -22.30 0.46
N ILE A 842 7.91 -22.39 -0.86
CA ILE A 842 8.76 -21.59 -1.75
C ILE A 842 8.14 -20.22 -1.93
N ALA A 843 8.84 -19.17 -1.54
CA ALA A 843 8.47 -17.77 -1.75
C ALA A 843 9.00 -17.25 -3.10
N LYS A 844 10.24 -17.63 -3.48
CA LYS A 844 10.87 -17.22 -4.72
C LYS A 844 11.80 -18.33 -5.23
N ILE A 845 11.87 -18.52 -6.53
CA ILE A 845 12.85 -19.38 -7.18
C ILE A 845 13.80 -18.47 -7.96
N GLU A 846 15.05 -18.49 -7.58
CA GLU A 846 16.15 -17.86 -8.31
C GLU A 846 16.86 -18.89 -9.18
N ARG A 847 17.80 -18.44 -10.01
CA ARG A 847 18.54 -19.32 -10.91
C ARG A 847 19.29 -20.42 -10.16
N ASP A 848 19.93 -20.07 -9.04
CA ASP A 848 20.88 -20.92 -8.33
C ASP A 848 20.41 -21.34 -6.92
N TYR A 849 19.29 -20.80 -6.43
CA TYR A 849 18.76 -21.11 -5.11
C TYR A 849 17.24 -20.79 -4.98
N GLN A 850 16.66 -21.26 -3.88
CA GLN A 850 15.27 -20.99 -3.55
C GLN A 850 15.19 -20.15 -2.27
N GLU A 851 14.32 -19.15 -2.26
CA GLU A 851 13.92 -18.48 -1.03
C GLU A 851 12.64 -19.11 -0.51
N PHE A 852 12.64 -19.41 0.79
CA PHE A 852 11.47 -19.96 1.47
C PHE A 852 10.74 -18.87 2.23
N GLY A 853 9.43 -19.07 2.40
CA GLY A 853 8.59 -18.17 3.17
C GLY A 853 8.90 -18.20 4.66
N PHE A 854 8.28 -17.29 5.40
CA PHE A 854 8.44 -17.18 6.85
C PHE A 854 8.18 -18.52 7.54
N GLY A 855 9.10 -18.97 8.35
CA GLY A 855 8.89 -20.04 9.30
C GLY A 855 8.00 -19.57 10.47
N ARG A 856 7.71 -20.49 11.42
CA ARG A 856 6.96 -20.13 12.61
C ARG A 856 7.65 -19.01 13.37
N ASN A 857 6.90 -17.95 13.69
CA ASN A 857 7.37 -16.82 14.49
C ASN A 857 6.30 -16.36 15.47
N PHE A 858 6.76 -15.70 16.53
CA PHE A 858 5.91 -15.22 17.62
C PHE A 858 6.07 -13.72 17.78
N TRP A 859 4.93 -13.04 17.98
CA TRP A 859 4.86 -11.67 18.43
C TRP A 859 4.10 -11.61 19.73
N VAL A 860 4.56 -10.76 20.64
CA VAL A 860 3.86 -10.48 21.89
C VAL A 860 3.58 -8.99 21.96
N GLU A 861 2.37 -8.63 22.30
CA GLU A 861 1.96 -7.28 22.64
C GLU A 861 1.33 -7.25 23.99
N PHE A 862 1.67 -6.28 24.81
CA PHE A 862 1.03 -5.99 26.07
C PHE A 862 0.74 -4.51 26.17
N GLY A 863 -0.35 -4.17 26.85
CA GLY A 863 -0.78 -2.79 26.95
C GLY A 863 -1.91 -2.60 27.93
N MET A 864 -2.39 -1.36 27.95
CA MET A 864 -3.52 -0.95 28.75
C MET A 864 -4.47 -0.07 27.97
N LYS A 865 -5.75 -0.16 28.32
CA LYS A 865 -6.84 0.69 27.81
C LYS A 865 -7.51 1.36 29.01
N TRP A 866 -7.96 2.59 28.84
CA TRP A 866 -8.71 3.34 29.83
C TRP A 866 -9.90 4.07 29.23
#